data_a8b400fa3376a9cff12ba44b72a46159
#
_entry.id   a8b400fa3376a9cff12ba44b72a46159
#
_cell.length_a   1.000
_cell.length_b   1.000
_cell.length_c   1.000
_cell.angle_alpha   90.00
_cell.angle_beta   90.00
_cell.angle_gamma   90.00
#
_symmetry.space_group_name_H-M   'P 1'
#
loop_
_entity.id
_entity.type
_entity.pdbx_description
1 polymer ?
#
loop_
_entity_poly.entity_id
_entity_poly.type
_entity_poly.pdbx_seq_one_letter_code
_entity_poly.pdbx_strand_id
1 'polypeptide(L)'
;MVVACEVRSVGKWATAFAGLTGTSMLLISVACWALVWAQQQGLPENVMNEVVNPSLLPVGRYQFVAEWEAEKDFAHKIGRKVEDPDASGNAAWEVRVGEDTPNAHALFGPYAKVAPGDYIAFFRIKLLDEPVRDFAFELDACVDYGRRILNSVEVADLDLVQGKFIQIPLAFRLTGSPLECRVFWRGNVSVRIDKVTLFRVEGVGIEQLIRRAPQPKPTGEPKDLPYHFEPRPFPELFPRSKPPAQKLLVADLRPLPADWQFLLFTLQGLVNRQKPQIYFLFNLTDELWLDWLQKRGWVKETEKVPDARALLSWFRSFVKGMVVYDPLLPATKNVATMLCGVEDAVAASPRLAKDLNLPVIADLRDRWRTNAEAYEWAFKNLWAKLNHHVIACAYPDHIGMRDYFVQHRIFIFWISGPVDGARRGGDPNAEVRLMEKLFAQMPVNIPVMSYPWAGQDVGIGEGPGVTLFSEFGKFLVGSINCTNLSVYSGIVIPRLRQKPAPPPPKLQPDKVYYSFIISDGDNLPVLTIGNFPQLWQSPVRGKLPFGWTISPSAIMLIPAVVDYYYATATPNDYFLGAVSGIGYCYPDHYGKRFREPDRKRVFDEFLDLTADYMQRMDLRELWIMGITRPELIRRYAEKISTHRTLRSALGTNLRALFVDYGRRLTDPNSVTYPTANNVAVFHAVTGWREEDTREERINRMVNEIKAMTPTTRPAFLHVFVWNWGFDLEMLSEVAKRLGSEYVPVRPDHLALLYREWLAQQKLLVRTLTQIVAVEETPVSFGMSVFNALGKPAEVGLNVVSGLKEVKVIPAKAKIAVSEEKEFTVVGVPTGEQVRIRLSNGSIVKQVEVPLEQLSQSELAAPLPKGLVLKFAAKFEAEHLAHLSGELRQDERASGKVVWVAERNRAKIGHIVYGPYAPFEAGRYIALFRLKRLSEGEGFIATVDSCVGGGSPVTAEKRITAEQLPIGQFRLVPLEFAHPGGPVETRVFWTGQADLAVDFVALFKVEK
;
A
#
# COMPACT_ATOMS: atom_id res chain seq x y z
N MET A 1 -14.16 27.59 2.05
CA MET A 1 -15.05 28.51 2.78
C MET A 1 -15.71 29.56 1.87
N VAL A 2 -15.10 30.00 0.77
CA VAL A 2 -15.69 30.95 -0.22
C VAL A 2 -16.75 30.24 -1.10
N VAL A 3 -16.53 28.99 -1.52
CA VAL A 3 -17.48 28.23 -2.37
C VAL A 3 -18.75 27.78 -1.61
N ALA A 4 -18.68 27.63 -0.28
CA ALA A 4 -19.84 27.27 0.53
C ALA A 4 -20.78 28.45 0.83
N CYS A 5 -20.32 29.68 0.64
CA CYS A 5 -21.14 30.90 0.80
C CYS A 5 -22.01 31.19 -0.44
N GLU A 6 -21.54 30.85 -1.65
CA GLU A 6 -22.28 31.12 -2.90
C GLU A 6 -23.45 30.17 -3.13
N VAL A 7 -23.34 28.90 -2.74
CA VAL A 7 -24.43 27.91 -2.86
C VAL A 7 -25.57 28.19 -1.87
N ARG A 8 -25.28 28.81 -0.71
CA ARG A 8 -26.35 29.28 0.21
C ARG A 8 -27.07 30.54 -0.27
N SER A 9 -26.45 31.37 -1.11
CA SER A 9 -27.12 32.53 -1.68
C SER A 9 -28.10 32.16 -2.78
N VAL A 10 -27.80 31.17 -3.61
CA VAL A 10 -28.70 30.71 -4.69
C VAL A 10 -30.00 30.09 -4.12
N GLY A 11 -29.91 29.32 -3.00
CA GLY A 11 -31.10 28.78 -2.31
C GLY A 11 -32.03 29.84 -1.69
N LYS A 12 -31.50 31.01 -1.30
CA LYS A 12 -32.32 32.14 -0.81
C LYS A 12 -32.97 32.96 -1.94
N TRP A 13 -32.40 32.97 -3.13
CA TRP A 13 -32.98 33.61 -4.28
C TRP A 13 -34.11 32.77 -4.91
N ALA A 14 -34.06 31.47 -4.87
CA ALA A 14 -35.12 30.62 -5.39
C ALA A 14 -36.46 30.75 -4.65
N THR A 15 -36.45 31.12 -3.38
CA THR A 15 -37.68 31.42 -2.59
C THR A 15 -38.20 32.85 -2.75
N ALA A 16 -37.36 33.77 -3.22
CA ALA A 16 -37.78 35.14 -3.47
C ALA A 16 -38.39 35.36 -4.86
N PHE A 17 -38.30 34.40 -5.76
CA PHE A 17 -38.71 34.54 -7.16
C PHE A 17 -40.00 33.78 -7.59
N ALA A 18 -40.77 33.30 -6.61
CA ALA A 18 -42.05 32.60 -6.88
C ALA A 18 -43.13 33.44 -7.55
N GLY A 19 -42.81 34.65 -8.05
CA GLY A 19 -43.75 35.55 -8.68
C GLY A 19 -43.30 36.17 -10.03
N LEU A 20 -42.19 35.65 -10.63
CA LEU A 20 -41.70 36.21 -11.91
C LEU A 20 -42.29 35.48 -13.11
N THR A 21 -42.75 36.27 -14.10
CA THR A 21 -43.30 35.78 -15.37
C THR A 21 -42.19 35.15 -16.25
N GLY A 22 -42.57 34.28 -17.18
CA GLY A 22 -41.64 33.51 -18.03
C GLY A 22 -40.54 34.30 -18.76
N THR A 23 -40.76 35.58 -19.05
CA THR A 23 -39.78 36.51 -19.66
C THR A 23 -38.66 36.91 -18.70
N SER A 24 -38.92 36.98 -17.40
CA SER A 24 -37.89 37.28 -16.37
C SER A 24 -36.98 36.10 -16.09
N MET A 25 -37.50 34.88 -16.17
CA MET A 25 -36.68 33.67 -16.07
C MET A 25 -35.73 33.50 -17.27
N LEU A 26 -36.19 33.88 -18.48
CA LEU A 26 -35.34 33.86 -19.68
C LEU A 26 -34.20 34.87 -19.58
N LEU A 27 -34.47 36.06 -19.06
CA LEU A 27 -33.48 37.15 -18.89
C LEU A 27 -32.44 36.79 -17.80
N ILE A 28 -32.84 36.10 -16.74
CA ILE A 28 -31.92 35.65 -15.68
C ILE A 28 -31.04 34.50 -16.19
N SER A 29 -31.60 33.56 -16.97
CA SER A 29 -30.81 32.49 -17.58
C SER A 29 -29.81 33.06 -18.60
N VAL A 30 -30.21 34.01 -19.43
CA VAL A 30 -29.34 34.69 -20.40
C VAL A 30 -28.24 35.52 -19.70
N ALA A 31 -28.56 36.20 -18.58
CA ALA A 31 -27.57 36.93 -17.79
C ALA A 31 -26.56 35.99 -17.07
N CYS A 32 -27.03 34.86 -16.58
CA CYS A 32 -26.12 33.82 -16.02
C CYS A 32 -25.21 33.21 -17.11
N TRP A 33 -25.75 32.96 -18.31
CA TRP A 33 -24.97 32.52 -19.47
C TRP A 33 -23.96 33.59 -19.92
N ALA A 34 -24.36 34.86 -19.97
CA ALA A 34 -23.48 35.98 -20.32
C ALA A 34 -22.34 36.18 -19.30
N LEU A 35 -22.60 35.93 -17.99
CA LEU A 35 -21.60 35.98 -16.93
C LEU A 35 -20.58 34.81 -17.05
N VAL A 36 -21.03 33.62 -17.37
CA VAL A 36 -20.15 32.43 -17.61
C VAL A 36 -19.29 32.69 -18.86
N TRP A 37 -19.87 33.28 -19.90
CA TRP A 37 -19.16 33.67 -21.13
C TRP A 37 -18.09 34.76 -20.91
N ALA A 38 -18.36 35.74 -20.07
CA ALA A 38 -17.41 36.80 -19.76
C ALA A 38 -16.20 36.34 -18.93
N GLN A 39 -16.29 35.16 -18.30
CA GLN A 39 -15.26 34.59 -17.46
C GLN A 39 -14.29 33.62 -18.19
N GLN A 40 -14.64 33.21 -19.43
CA GLN A 40 -13.88 32.23 -20.22
C GLN A 40 -13.34 32.86 -21.49
N GLN A 41 -12.29 33.66 -21.35
CA GLN A 41 -11.71 34.39 -22.47
C GLN A 41 -10.92 33.44 -23.42
N GLY A 42 -11.24 33.50 -24.73
CA GLY A 42 -10.47 32.82 -25.78
C GLY A 42 -10.97 31.45 -26.22
N LEU A 43 -12.07 30.94 -25.64
CA LEU A 43 -12.74 29.75 -26.17
C LEU A 43 -13.63 30.13 -27.38
N PRO A 44 -13.52 29.41 -28.52
CA PRO A 44 -14.37 29.62 -29.67
C PRO A 44 -15.86 29.35 -29.38
N GLU A 45 -16.74 30.12 -29.96
CA GLU A 45 -18.20 30.03 -29.76
C GLU A 45 -18.74 28.64 -30.12
N ASN A 46 -18.25 28.03 -31.19
CA ASN A 46 -18.65 26.70 -31.61
C ASN A 46 -18.28 25.61 -30.60
N VAL A 47 -17.15 25.74 -29.89
CA VAL A 47 -16.77 24.83 -28.82
C VAL A 47 -17.70 25.01 -27.62
N MET A 48 -17.93 26.24 -27.20
CA MET A 48 -18.79 26.56 -26.06
C MET A 48 -20.23 26.07 -26.24
N ASN A 49 -20.79 26.24 -27.46
CA ASN A 49 -22.17 25.85 -27.75
C ASN A 49 -22.40 24.32 -27.73
N GLU A 50 -21.33 23.52 -27.88
CA GLU A 50 -21.39 22.06 -27.83
C GLU A 50 -21.03 21.48 -26.45
N VAL A 51 -20.61 22.32 -25.49
CA VAL A 51 -20.29 21.82 -24.12
C VAL A 51 -21.58 21.64 -23.32
N VAL A 52 -21.83 20.44 -22.86
CA VAL A 52 -23.06 20.08 -22.12
C VAL A 52 -23.17 20.80 -20.78
N ASN A 53 -22.07 21.01 -20.08
CA ASN A 53 -22.05 21.71 -18.80
C ASN A 53 -20.91 22.74 -18.73
N PRO A 54 -21.14 23.98 -19.24
CA PRO A 54 -20.11 25.03 -19.22
C PRO A 54 -19.61 25.43 -17.83
N SER A 55 -20.38 25.15 -16.76
CA SER A 55 -19.97 25.44 -15.37
C SER A 55 -18.81 24.55 -14.91
N LEU A 56 -18.51 23.50 -15.64
CA LEU A 56 -17.35 22.61 -15.38
C LEU A 56 -16.06 23.14 -16.00
N LEU A 57 -16.14 24.18 -16.83
CA LEU A 57 -14.97 24.78 -17.46
C LEU A 57 -14.22 25.69 -16.50
N PRO A 58 -12.86 25.66 -16.51
CA PRO A 58 -12.06 26.62 -15.76
C PRO A 58 -12.40 28.06 -16.08
N VAL A 59 -12.45 28.89 -15.07
CA VAL A 59 -12.41 30.34 -15.27
C VAL A 59 -10.99 30.74 -15.62
N GLY A 60 -10.74 31.27 -16.82
CA GLY A 60 -9.40 31.62 -17.23
C GLY A 60 -9.31 32.02 -18.70
N ARG A 61 -8.09 32.31 -19.15
CA ARG A 61 -7.79 32.59 -20.55
C ARG A 61 -7.37 31.30 -21.26
N TYR A 62 -8.07 31.00 -22.37
CA TYR A 62 -7.81 29.82 -23.18
C TYR A 62 -6.99 30.20 -24.41
N GLN A 63 -5.86 29.55 -24.59
CA GLN A 63 -5.02 29.71 -25.77
C GLN A 63 -5.04 28.39 -26.57
N PHE A 64 -5.48 28.45 -27.81
CA PHE A 64 -5.46 27.33 -28.73
C PHE A 64 -4.01 26.79 -28.90
N VAL A 65 -3.86 25.48 -28.84
CA VAL A 65 -2.55 24.81 -28.97
C VAL A 65 -2.51 23.87 -30.17
N ALA A 66 -3.51 23.00 -30.29
CA ALA A 66 -3.56 22.02 -31.38
C ALA A 66 -4.98 21.44 -31.52
N GLU A 67 -5.25 20.89 -32.66
CA GLU A 67 -6.46 20.12 -32.98
C GLU A 67 -6.04 18.87 -33.75
N TRP A 68 -6.61 17.71 -33.44
CA TRP A 68 -6.28 16.43 -34.03
C TRP A 68 -7.57 15.72 -34.44
N GLU A 69 -7.66 15.27 -35.67
CA GLU A 69 -8.79 14.52 -36.23
C GLU A 69 -8.71 13.05 -35.77
N ALA A 70 -9.79 12.50 -35.28
CA ALA A 70 -9.84 11.17 -34.73
C ALA A 70 -9.40 10.08 -35.73
N GLU A 71 -9.81 10.21 -36.99
CA GLU A 71 -9.55 9.21 -38.01
C GLU A 71 -8.18 9.36 -38.74
N LYS A 72 -7.39 10.42 -38.41
CA LYS A 72 -6.10 10.70 -39.06
C LYS A 72 -4.92 10.73 -38.11
N ASP A 73 -5.08 11.36 -36.94
CA ASP A 73 -3.94 11.74 -36.10
C ASP A 73 -3.74 10.78 -34.93
N PHE A 74 -4.64 9.83 -34.75
CA PHE A 74 -4.64 8.86 -33.65
C PHE A 74 -4.39 7.44 -34.14
N ALA A 75 -3.91 6.61 -33.24
CA ALA A 75 -3.90 5.15 -33.39
C ALA A 75 -5.18 4.53 -32.77
N HIS A 76 -5.56 3.36 -33.25
CA HIS A 76 -6.79 2.68 -32.93
C HIS A 76 -6.57 1.20 -32.66
N LYS A 77 -7.31 0.62 -31.71
CA LYS A 77 -7.36 -0.84 -31.53
C LYS A 77 -8.66 -1.44 -32.06
N ILE A 78 -9.71 -0.62 -32.12
CA ILE A 78 -11.05 -1.00 -32.54
C ILE A 78 -11.70 0.14 -33.32
N GLY A 79 -12.78 -0.15 -34.02
CA GLY A 79 -13.57 0.83 -34.78
C GLY A 79 -13.12 0.97 -36.23
N ARG A 80 -13.77 1.90 -36.92
CA ARG A 80 -13.56 2.18 -38.34
C ARG A 80 -13.80 3.66 -38.67
N LYS A 81 -13.17 4.14 -39.75
CA LYS A 81 -13.45 5.44 -40.34
C LYS A 81 -14.81 5.41 -41.04
N VAL A 82 -15.64 6.42 -40.81
CA VAL A 82 -16.95 6.59 -41.46
C VAL A 82 -17.13 8.02 -41.95
N GLU A 83 -18.00 8.20 -42.95
CA GLU A 83 -18.47 9.52 -43.37
C GLU A 83 -19.52 10.03 -42.38
N ASP A 84 -19.40 11.30 -41.96
CA ASP A 84 -20.37 11.98 -41.13
C ASP A 84 -20.38 13.48 -41.51
N PRO A 85 -21.45 13.98 -42.10
CA PRO A 85 -21.52 15.38 -42.55
C PRO A 85 -21.47 16.42 -41.42
N ASP A 86 -21.74 16.00 -40.17
CA ASP A 86 -21.67 16.87 -39.00
C ASP A 86 -20.27 16.89 -38.37
N ALA A 87 -19.39 16.01 -38.84
CA ALA A 87 -18.00 15.92 -38.35
C ALA A 87 -17.06 16.90 -39.08
N SER A 88 -15.97 17.25 -38.45
CA SER A 88 -14.86 17.98 -39.08
C SER A 88 -14.34 17.17 -40.26
N GLY A 89 -14.09 17.83 -41.38
CA GLY A 89 -13.64 17.13 -42.60
C GLY A 89 -14.61 16.09 -43.17
N ASN A 90 -15.88 16.07 -42.75
CA ASN A 90 -16.91 15.08 -43.10
C ASN A 90 -16.57 13.63 -42.79
N ALA A 91 -15.68 13.35 -41.84
CA ALA A 91 -15.31 12.01 -41.41
C ALA A 91 -15.16 11.91 -39.89
N ALA A 92 -15.42 10.74 -39.35
CA ALA A 92 -15.29 10.46 -37.93
C ALA A 92 -14.82 9.00 -37.72
N TRP A 93 -14.35 8.69 -36.49
CA TRP A 93 -14.02 7.35 -36.06
C TRP A 93 -15.23 6.75 -35.32
N GLU A 94 -15.75 5.62 -35.80
CA GLU A 94 -16.94 4.96 -35.26
C GLU A 94 -16.58 3.66 -34.56
N VAL A 95 -17.14 3.44 -33.36
CA VAL A 95 -17.15 2.16 -32.66
C VAL A 95 -18.60 1.72 -32.39
N ARG A 96 -18.89 0.41 -32.56
CA ARG A 96 -20.24 -0.13 -32.46
C ARG A 96 -20.36 -1.32 -31.52
N VAL A 97 -21.44 -1.30 -30.74
CA VAL A 97 -21.85 -2.43 -29.89
C VAL A 97 -22.14 -3.66 -30.77
N GLY A 98 -21.56 -4.79 -30.39
CA GLY A 98 -21.73 -6.07 -31.10
C GLY A 98 -20.84 -6.26 -32.33
N GLU A 99 -20.17 -5.21 -32.82
CA GLU A 99 -19.22 -5.29 -33.94
C GLU A 99 -17.78 -5.17 -33.45
N ASP A 100 -17.52 -4.27 -32.50
CA ASP A 100 -16.18 -4.02 -31.94
C ASP A 100 -15.96 -4.71 -30.59
N THR A 101 -14.70 -5.04 -30.31
CA THR A 101 -14.33 -5.65 -29.03
C THR A 101 -14.47 -4.64 -27.89
N PRO A 102 -15.28 -4.92 -26.85
CA PRO A 102 -15.44 -4.03 -25.70
C PRO A 102 -14.18 -3.92 -24.86
N ASN A 103 -14.11 -2.92 -24.01
CA ASN A 103 -12.98 -2.63 -23.11
C ASN A 103 -11.65 -2.45 -23.86
N ALA A 104 -11.67 -1.66 -24.91
CA ALA A 104 -10.52 -1.35 -25.74
C ALA A 104 -10.42 0.12 -26.09
N HIS A 105 -9.22 0.58 -26.43
CA HIS A 105 -9.02 1.95 -26.87
C HIS A 105 -9.56 2.16 -28.30
N ALA A 106 -10.57 3.01 -28.42
CA ALA A 106 -11.05 3.52 -29.71
C ALA A 106 -10.06 4.54 -30.28
N LEU A 107 -9.44 5.33 -29.39
CA LEU A 107 -8.45 6.34 -29.72
C LEU A 107 -7.29 6.31 -28.74
N PHE A 108 -6.03 6.44 -29.23
CA PHE A 108 -4.86 6.71 -28.40
C PHE A 108 -3.76 7.42 -29.21
N GLY A 109 -3.07 8.35 -28.58
CA GLY A 109 -2.13 9.27 -29.23
C GLY A 109 -2.55 10.72 -28.94
N PRO A 110 -2.13 11.70 -29.74
CA PRO A 110 -1.32 11.64 -30.96
C PRO A 110 0.20 11.61 -30.71
N TYR A 111 0.66 11.38 -29.46
CA TYR A 111 2.08 11.42 -29.04
C TYR A 111 2.73 12.81 -29.26
N ALA A 112 1.96 13.85 -28.97
CA ALA A 112 2.34 15.22 -29.24
C ALA A 112 3.42 15.73 -28.27
N LYS A 113 4.39 16.46 -28.81
CA LYS A 113 5.38 17.20 -28.01
C LYS A 113 4.81 18.56 -27.64
N VAL A 114 4.28 18.68 -26.43
CA VAL A 114 3.69 19.90 -25.89
C VAL A 114 4.50 20.37 -24.68
N ALA A 115 4.64 21.68 -24.50
CA ALA A 115 5.37 22.23 -23.35
C ALA A 115 4.63 21.94 -22.04
N PRO A 116 5.33 21.78 -20.91
CA PRO A 116 4.67 21.65 -19.60
C PRO A 116 3.75 22.83 -19.28
N GLY A 117 2.62 22.56 -18.63
CA GLY A 117 1.64 23.56 -18.29
C GLY A 117 0.27 23.01 -17.98
N ASP A 118 -0.71 23.89 -17.79
CA ASP A 118 -2.09 23.53 -17.51
C ASP A 118 -2.91 23.58 -18.80
N TYR A 119 -3.61 22.48 -19.07
CA TYR A 119 -4.32 22.26 -20.33
C TYR A 119 -5.74 21.75 -20.12
N ILE A 120 -6.57 21.95 -21.14
CA ILE A 120 -7.86 21.30 -21.28
C ILE A 120 -7.97 20.72 -22.69
N ALA A 121 -8.30 19.44 -22.80
CA ALA A 121 -8.63 18.78 -24.04
C ALA A 121 -10.15 18.66 -24.16
N PHE A 122 -10.69 19.05 -25.31
CA PHE A 122 -12.09 18.84 -25.65
C PHE A 122 -12.21 17.69 -26.62
N PHE A 123 -12.93 16.66 -26.22
CA PHE A 123 -13.23 15.49 -27.05
C PHE A 123 -14.60 15.69 -27.68
N ARG A 124 -14.66 15.73 -29.01
CA ARG A 124 -15.91 15.93 -29.74
C ARG A 124 -16.50 14.58 -30.13
N ILE A 125 -17.61 14.18 -29.45
CA ILE A 125 -18.18 12.84 -29.53
C ILE A 125 -19.68 12.86 -29.73
N LYS A 126 -20.23 11.95 -30.56
CA LYS A 126 -21.65 11.78 -30.87
C LYS A 126 -22.12 10.41 -30.40
N LEU A 127 -23.17 10.32 -29.59
CA LEU A 127 -23.86 9.09 -29.25
C LEU A 127 -24.77 8.65 -30.42
N LEU A 128 -24.70 7.37 -30.80
CA LEU A 128 -25.49 6.81 -31.88
C LEU A 128 -26.76 6.08 -31.39
N ASP A 129 -26.66 5.38 -30.28
CA ASP A 129 -27.73 4.58 -29.71
C ASP A 129 -28.58 5.38 -28.71
N GLU A 130 -29.74 4.86 -28.35
CA GLU A 130 -30.46 5.35 -27.18
C GLU A 130 -29.64 5.11 -25.90
N PRO A 131 -29.61 6.06 -24.95
CA PRO A 131 -28.96 5.85 -23.69
C PRO A 131 -29.49 4.63 -22.94
N VAL A 132 -28.58 3.81 -22.44
CA VAL A 132 -28.89 2.60 -21.67
C VAL A 132 -28.62 2.78 -20.17
N ARG A 133 -28.21 4.00 -19.76
CA ARG A 133 -27.83 4.35 -18.41
C ARG A 133 -26.61 3.59 -17.93
N ASP A 134 -25.50 3.76 -18.64
CA ASP A 134 -24.21 3.17 -18.30
C ASP A 134 -23.07 4.10 -18.73
N PHE A 135 -21.83 3.78 -18.33
CA PHE A 135 -20.65 4.48 -18.81
C PHE A 135 -20.36 4.10 -20.27
N ALA A 136 -20.32 5.10 -21.12
CA ALA A 136 -20.00 4.93 -22.54
C ALA A 136 -18.51 4.68 -22.76
N PHE A 137 -17.66 5.48 -22.13
CA PHE A 137 -16.21 5.44 -22.27
C PHE A 137 -15.53 6.17 -21.11
N GLU A 138 -14.21 5.98 -21.01
CA GLU A 138 -13.32 6.76 -20.20
C GLU A 138 -12.41 7.59 -21.09
N LEU A 139 -12.30 8.88 -20.80
CA LEU A 139 -11.35 9.79 -21.42
C LEU A 139 -10.17 9.95 -20.47
N ASP A 140 -8.96 9.90 -20.99
CA ASP A 140 -7.78 10.23 -20.21
C ASP A 140 -6.75 11.04 -21.02
N ALA A 141 -5.90 11.75 -20.24
CA ALA A 141 -4.69 12.37 -20.72
C ALA A 141 -3.50 11.74 -20.00
N CYS A 142 -2.52 11.26 -20.73
CA CYS A 142 -1.35 10.58 -20.15
C CYS A 142 -0.05 10.94 -20.87
N VAL A 143 1.06 10.52 -20.26
CA VAL A 143 2.42 10.67 -20.79
C VAL A 143 3.18 9.36 -20.66
N ASP A 144 4.42 9.34 -21.13
CA ASP A 144 5.33 8.19 -21.02
C ASP A 144 4.72 6.90 -21.64
N TYR A 145 4.06 7.06 -22.80
CA TYR A 145 3.39 5.96 -23.53
C TYR A 145 2.33 5.23 -22.68
N GLY A 146 1.46 6.02 -22.05
CA GLY A 146 0.34 5.52 -21.26
C GLY A 146 0.68 5.06 -19.86
N ARG A 147 1.96 5.12 -19.45
CA ARG A 147 2.39 4.66 -18.12
C ARG A 147 1.96 5.58 -16.99
N ARG A 148 1.83 6.88 -17.28
CA ARG A 148 1.44 7.86 -16.27
C ARG A 148 0.23 8.68 -16.73
N ILE A 149 -0.93 8.39 -16.13
CA ILE A 149 -2.17 9.13 -16.35
C ILE A 149 -2.09 10.45 -15.56
N LEU A 150 -2.37 11.56 -16.25
CA LEU A 150 -2.39 12.90 -15.67
C LEU A 150 -3.76 13.21 -15.08
N ASN A 151 -4.83 12.83 -15.78
CA ASN A 151 -6.21 12.87 -15.33
C ASN A 151 -7.09 11.98 -16.21
N SER A 152 -8.21 11.50 -15.65
CA SER A 152 -9.23 10.75 -16.39
C SER A 152 -10.65 11.15 -15.97
N VAL A 153 -11.62 10.90 -16.84
CA VAL A 153 -13.05 11.09 -16.58
C VAL A 153 -13.86 9.96 -17.21
N GLU A 154 -14.72 9.32 -16.43
CA GLU A 154 -15.74 8.40 -16.93
C GLU A 154 -16.96 9.21 -17.41
N VAL A 155 -17.41 8.94 -18.64
CA VAL A 155 -18.52 9.62 -19.28
C VAL A 155 -19.70 8.66 -19.37
N ALA A 156 -20.82 9.03 -18.73
CA ALA A 156 -22.06 8.28 -18.84
C ALA A 156 -22.75 8.61 -20.18
N ASP A 157 -23.46 7.63 -20.72
CA ASP A 157 -24.27 7.84 -21.94
C ASP A 157 -25.35 8.92 -21.76
N LEU A 158 -25.84 9.11 -20.51
CA LEU A 158 -26.79 10.19 -20.17
C LEU A 158 -26.16 11.59 -20.21
N ASP A 159 -24.85 11.70 -20.19
CA ASP A 159 -24.11 12.95 -20.34
C ASP A 159 -23.92 13.33 -21.83
N LEU A 160 -24.33 12.44 -22.75
CA LEU A 160 -24.24 12.59 -24.19
C LEU A 160 -25.61 12.97 -24.79
N VAL A 161 -25.61 13.47 -26.02
CA VAL A 161 -26.83 13.77 -26.77
C VAL A 161 -26.89 12.87 -27.99
N GLN A 162 -27.94 12.05 -28.09
CA GLN A 162 -28.12 11.14 -29.21
C GLN A 162 -28.19 11.91 -30.54
N GLY A 163 -27.42 11.47 -31.53
CA GLY A 163 -27.38 12.01 -32.87
C GLY A 163 -26.68 13.37 -33.01
N LYS A 164 -26.09 13.97 -31.95
CA LYS A 164 -25.39 15.23 -31.98
C LYS A 164 -23.99 15.12 -31.42
N PHE A 165 -23.03 15.81 -32.03
CA PHE A 165 -21.72 15.99 -31.45
C PHE A 165 -21.78 16.95 -30.27
N ILE A 166 -21.08 16.60 -29.22
CA ILE A 166 -20.88 17.43 -28.03
C ILE A 166 -19.38 17.47 -27.68
N GLN A 167 -18.96 18.52 -26.99
CA GLN A 167 -17.59 18.68 -26.49
C GLN A 167 -17.49 18.27 -25.03
N ILE A 168 -16.62 17.28 -24.75
CA ILE A 168 -16.40 16.80 -23.39
C ILE A 168 -15.02 17.27 -22.92
N PRO A 169 -14.97 18.15 -21.90
CA PRO A 169 -13.72 18.72 -21.41
C PRO A 169 -12.99 17.78 -20.47
N LEU A 170 -11.68 17.67 -20.63
CA LEU A 170 -10.75 17.01 -19.71
C LEU A 170 -9.60 17.94 -19.38
N ALA A 171 -9.54 18.44 -18.16
CA ALA A 171 -8.47 19.31 -17.68
C ALA A 171 -7.33 18.48 -17.05
N PHE A 172 -6.07 18.87 -17.31
CA PHE A 172 -4.89 18.21 -16.74
C PHE A 172 -3.68 19.12 -16.68
N ARG A 173 -2.75 18.80 -15.77
CA ARG A 173 -1.41 19.40 -15.72
C ARG A 173 -0.42 18.52 -16.45
N LEU A 174 0.15 19.03 -17.53
CA LEU A 174 1.16 18.34 -18.32
C LEU A 174 2.54 18.52 -17.66
N THR A 175 3.16 17.40 -17.27
CA THR A 175 4.45 17.36 -16.56
C THR A 175 5.49 16.46 -17.25
N GLY A 176 5.17 15.92 -18.45
CA GLY A 176 6.01 15.02 -19.22
C GLY A 176 5.68 15.03 -20.69
N SER A 177 6.31 14.16 -21.48
CA SER A 177 6.19 14.04 -22.93
C SER A 177 6.47 12.60 -23.38
N PRO A 178 5.85 12.09 -24.47
CA PRO A 178 4.81 12.75 -25.28
C PRO A 178 3.43 12.74 -24.63
N LEU A 179 2.58 13.71 -24.99
CA LEU A 179 1.18 13.74 -24.57
C LEU A 179 0.36 12.76 -25.41
N GLU A 180 -0.45 11.97 -24.72
CA GLU A 180 -1.52 11.17 -25.31
C GLU A 180 -2.87 11.62 -24.73
N CYS A 181 -3.89 11.71 -25.59
CA CYS A 181 -5.29 11.83 -25.24
C CYS A 181 -5.99 10.55 -25.70
N ARG A 182 -6.68 9.85 -24.80
CA ARG A 182 -7.22 8.53 -25.12
C ARG A 182 -8.72 8.43 -24.88
N VAL A 183 -9.39 7.57 -25.66
CA VAL A 183 -10.78 7.18 -25.48
C VAL A 183 -10.83 5.68 -25.28
N PHE A 184 -11.09 5.23 -24.06
CA PHE A 184 -11.27 3.82 -23.73
C PHE A 184 -12.75 3.48 -23.74
N TRP A 185 -13.18 2.78 -24.77
CA TRP A 185 -14.58 2.43 -24.97
C TRP A 185 -15.00 1.20 -24.14
N ARG A 186 -16.15 1.31 -23.46
CA ARG A 186 -16.67 0.25 -22.57
C ARG A 186 -17.49 -0.83 -23.28
N GLY A 187 -18.00 -0.56 -24.49
CA GLY A 187 -18.81 -1.52 -25.26
C GLY A 187 -20.30 -1.48 -24.97
N ASN A 188 -20.80 -0.44 -24.27
CA ASN A 188 -22.19 -0.36 -23.84
C ASN A 188 -23.08 0.41 -24.81
N VAL A 189 -22.53 1.41 -25.51
CA VAL A 189 -23.22 2.23 -26.52
C VAL A 189 -22.29 2.50 -27.70
N SER A 190 -22.85 2.65 -28.90
CA SER A 190 -22.12 3.01 -30.11
C SER A 190 -21.89 4.51 -30.18
N VAL A 191 -20.68 4.93 -30.55
CA VAL A 191 -20.31 6.36 -30.62
C VAL A 191 -19.48 6.66 -31.87
N ARG A 192 -19.51 7.94 -32.28
CA ARG A 192 -18.58 8.54 -33.24
C ARG A 192 -17.71 9.56 -32.54
N ILE A 193 -16.43 9.53 -32.81
CA ILE A 193 -15.43 10.46 -32.29
C ILE A 193 -14.93 11.26 -33.49
N ASP A 194 -15.06 12.60 -33.41
CA ASP A 194 -14.67 13.51 -34.45
C ASP A 194 -13.21 13.95 -34.29
N LYS A 195 -12.94 14.67 -33.21
CA LYS A 195 -11.62 15.26 -32.96
C LYS A 195 -11.36 15.54 -31.49
N VAL A 196 -10.10 15.85 -31.19
CA VAL A 196 -9.64 16.37 -29.91
C VAL A 196 -8.98 17.72 -30.10
N THR A 197 -9.47 18.74 -29.39
CA THR A 197 -8.94 20.13 -29.46
C THR A 197 -8.29 20.49 -28.14
N LEU A 198 -7.03 20.90 -28.15
CA LEU A 198 -6.23 21.23 -26.98
C LEU A 198 -6.08 22.74 -26.79
N PHE A 199 -6.41 23.21 -25.59
CA PHE A 199 -6.17 24.58 -25.15
C PHE A 199 -5.26 24.61 -23.93
N ARG A 200 -4.33 25.58 -23.87
CA ARG A 200 -3.63 25.95 -22.66
C ARG A 200 -4.52 26.91 -21.84
N VAL A 201 -4.55 26.71 -20.53
CA VAL A 201 -5.36 27.52 -19.61
C VAL A 201 -4.45 28.37 -18.75
N GLU A 202 -4.68 29.70 -18.70
CA GLU A 202 -3.96 30.66 -17.87
C GLU A 202 -4.90 31.32 -16.87
N GLY A 203 -4.45 31.53 -15.64
CA GLY A 203 -5.16 32.37 -14.66
C GLY A 203 -5.93 31.67 -13.54
N VAL A 204 -6.05 30.35 -13.56
CA VAL A 204 -6.66 29.56 -12.46
C VAL A 204 -5.85 28.29 -12.20
N GLY A 205 -5.71 27.90 -10.93
CA GLY A 205 -5.10 26.62 -10.57
C GLY A 205 -5.95 25.45 -11.05
N ILE A 206 -5.42 24.66 -11.97
CA ILE A 206 -6.06 23.47 -12.54
C ILE A 206 -6.42 22.43 -11.46
N GLU A 207 -5.77 22.49 -10.30
CA GLU A 207 -6.08 21.63 -9.15
C GLU A 207 -7.53 21.77 -8.66
N GLN A 208 -8.18 22.91 -8.95
CA GLN A 208 -9.61 23.11 -8.67
C GLN A 208 -10.53 22.37 -9.65
N LEU A 209 -10.00 21.90 -10.77
CA LEU A 209 -10.72 21.27 -11.88
C LEU A 209 -10.51 19.77 -11.97
N ILE A 210 -9.37 19.30 -11.49
CA ILE A 210 -9.16 17.88 -11.24
C ILE A 210 -10.00 17.58 -10.02
N ARG A 211 -11.25 17.16 -10.24
CA ARG A 211 -12.19 16.84 -9.15
C ARG A 211 -11.62 15.72 -8.31
N ARG A 212 -11.14 16.09 -7.12
CA ARG A 212 -10.71 15.14 -6.11
C ARG A 212 -11.53 15.35 -4.84
N ALA A 213 -12.05 14.29 -4.29
CA ALA A 213 -12.61 14.30 -2.95
C ALA A 213 -11.46 14.42 -1.92
N PRO A 214 -11.75 14.84 -0.68
CA PRO A 214 -10.75 14.81 0.37
C PRO A 214 -10.34 13.36 0.67
N GLN A 215 -9.07 13.16 1.04
CA GLN A 215 -8.59 11.87 1.53
C GLN A 215 -9.49 11.41 2.68
N PRO A 216 -10.02 10.18 2.67
CA PRO A 216 -10.85 9.67 3.75
C PRO A 216 -10.08 9.62 5.06
N LYS A 217 -10.69 10.15 6.13
CA LYS A 217 -10.08 10.20 7.46
C LYS A 217 -10.94 9.45 8.46
N PRO A 218 -10.46 8.32 9.03
CA PRO A 218 -11.10 7.69 10.17
C PRO A 218 -11.28 8.67 11.33
N THR A 219 -12.44 8.63 11.96
CA THR A 219 -12.76 9.57 13.05
C THR A 219 -12.11 9.18 14.38
N GLY A 220 -11.76 7.92 14.52
CA GLY A 220 -11.32 7.34 15.78
C GLY A 220 -12.47 6.90 16.70
N GLU A 221 -13.71 7.00 16.24
CA GLU A 221 -14.93 6.61 16.99
C GLU A 221 -15.66 5.42 16.33
N PRO A 222 -16.41 4.57 17.07
CA PRO A 222 -16.49 4.56 18.53
C PRO A 222 -15.22 4.02 19.20
N LYS A 223 -15.04 4.38 20.47
CA LYS A 223 -13.95 3.90 21.35
C LYS A 223 -14.52 3.04 22.48
N ASP A 224 -13.61 2.39 23.21
CA ASP A 224 -13.91 1.60 24.40
C ASP A 224 -15.00 0.55 24.16
N LEU A 225 -14.99 -0.02 22.93
CA LEU A 225 -15.92 -1.08 22.56
C LEU A 225 -15.75 -2.29 23.48
N PRO A 226 -16.85 -2.91 23.90
CA PRO A 226 -16.80 -4.19 24.59
C PRO A 226 -16.46 -5.30 23.60
N TYR A 227 -15.82 -6.35 24.09
CA TYR A 227 -15.63 -7.57 23.32
C TYR A 227 -16.99 -8.18 22.97
N HIS A 228 -17.20 -8.44 21.66
CA HIS A 228 -18.39 -9.10 21.15
C HIS A 228 -17.99 -10.41 20.49
N PHE A 229 -18.50 -11.52 21.00
CA PHE A 229 -18.31 -12.85 20.45
C PHE A 229 -19.60 -13.35 19.80
N GLU A 230 -19.46 -13.81 18.57
CA GLU A 230 -20.48 -14.55 17.86
C GLU A 230 -19.87 -15.88 17.38
N PRO A 231 -20.45 -17.04 17.74
CA PRO A 231 -19.93 -18.33 17.33
C PRO A 231 -20.07 -18.51 15.82
N ARG A 232 -19.01 -18.98 15.17
CA ARG A 232 -19.06 -19.27 13.72
C ARG A 232 -19.96 -20.48 13.46
N PRO A 233 -20.83 -20.41 12.45
CA PRO A 233 -21.70 -21.53 12.07
C PRO A 233 -20.97 -22.61 11.25
N PHE A 234 -19.66 -22.46 11.04
CA PHE A 234 -18.79 -23.39 10.33
C PHE A 234 -17.47 -23.58 11.09
N PRO A 235 -16.79 -24.73 10.93
CA PRO A 235 -15.66 -25.12 11.80
C PRO A 235 -14.36 -24.35 11.52
N GLU A 236 -14.22 -23.70 10.37
CA GLU A 236 -13.01 -23.02 9.95
C GLU A 236 -13.17 -21.50 9.93
N LEU A 237 -12.12 -20.77 9.53
CA LEU A 237 -12.17 -19.32 9.44
C LEU A 237 -13.04 -18.83 8.27
N PHE A 238 -13.06 -19.58 7.16
CA PHE A 238 -13.87 -19.30 5.98
C PHE A 238 -14.90 -20.41 5.74
N PRO A 239 -16.09 -20.07 5.23
CA PRO A 239 -17.04 -21.08 4.77
C PRO A 239 -16.47 -21.79 3.54
N ARG A 240 -16.60 -23.10 3.50
CA ARG A 240 -16.14 -23.91 2.37
C ARG A 240 -17.25 -24.18 1.37
N SER A 241 -16.88 -24.21 0.09
CA SER A 241 -17.70 -24.79 -0.96
C SER A 241 -17.82 -26.32 -0.78
N LYS A 242 -18.79 -26.93 -1.44
CA LYS A 242 -18.82 -28.39 -1.64
C LYS A 242 -17.62 -28.81 -2.51
N PRO A 243 -17.20 -30.08 -2.46
CA PRO A 243 -16.14 -30.57 -3.35
C PRO A 243 -16.50 -30.32 -4.82
N PRO A 244 -15.51 -30.00 -5.69
CA PRO A 244 -15.75 -29.78 -7.10
C PRO A 244 -16.34 -31.02 -7.78
N ALA A 245 -17.18 -30.80 -8.78
CA ALA A 245 -17.67 -31.84 -9.64
C ALA A 245 -16.50 -32.54 -10.36
N GLN A 246 -16.62 -33.84 -10.59
CA GLN A 246 -15.60 -34.60 -11.33
C GLN A 246 -15.49 -34.17 -12.80
N LYS A 247 -16.54 -33.54 -13.34
CA LYS A 247 -16.58 -32.92 -14.67
C LYS A 247 -16.97 -31.46 -14.49
N LEU A 248 -16.11 -30.54 -14.99
CA LEU A 248 -16.35 -29.09 -14.98
C LEU A 248 -16.77 -28.61 -16.37
N LEU A 249 -17.74 -27.69 -16.39
CA LEU A 249 -18.07 -26.86 -17.54
C LEU A 249 -17.11 -25.65 -17.54
N VAL A 250 -16.29 -25.57 -18.58
CA VAL A 250 -15.25 -24.52 -18.69
C VAL A 250 -15.69 -23.50 -19.74
N ALA A 251 -15.87 -22.26 -19.32
CA ALA A 251 -16.30 -21.18 -20.20
C ALA A 251 -15.31 -20.02 -20.19
N ASP A 252 -14.98 -19.49 -21.36
CA ASP A 252 -14.10 -18.34 -21.52
C ASP A 252 -14.91 -17.04 -21.43
N LEU A 253 -14.62 -16.22 -20.43
CA LEU A 253 -15.29 -14.94 -20.23
C LEU A 253 -14.52 -13.75 -20.84
N ARG A 254 -13.28 -13.93 -21.22
CA ARG A 254 -12.39 -12.85 -21.69
C ARG A 254 -12.96 -12.07 -22.89
N PRO A 255 -13.63 -12.69 -23.88
CA PRO A 255 -14.20 -11.98 -25.02
C PRO A 255 -15.58 -11.34 -24.74
N LEU A 256 -16.16 -11.52 -23.54
CA LEU A 256 -17.49 -11.00 -23.25
C LEU A 256 -17.44 -9.55 -22.71
N PRO A 257 -18.51 -8.74 -22.95
CA PRO A 257 -18.69 -7.45 -22.28
C PRO A 257 -18.74 -7.60 -20.75
N ALA A 258 -18.31 -6.56 -20.04
CA ALA A 258 -18.17 -6.57 -18.58
C ALA A 258 -19.49 -6.90 -17.84
N ASP A 259 -20.63 -6.46 -18.35
CA ASP A 259 -21.93 -6.74 -17.75
C ASP A 259 -22.33 -8.23 -17.87
N TRP A 260 -22.01 -8.89 -19.00
CA TRP A 260 -22.14 -10.34 -19.12
C TRP A 260 -21.19 -11.10 -18.20
N GLN A 261 -19.93 -10.64 -18.10
CA GLN A 261 -18.96 -11.23 -17.17
C GLN A 261 -19.50 -11.17 -15.74
N PHE A 262 -19.99 -10.00 -15.32
CA PHE A 262 -20.56 -9.82 -13.98
C PHE A 262 -21.78 -10.71 -13.73
N LEU A 263 -22.73 -10.75 -14.67
CA LEU A 263 -23.89 -11.66 -14.59
C LEU A 263 -23.45 -13.10 -14.39
N LEU A 264 -22.49 -13.58 -15.21
CA LEU A 264 -22.03 -14.96 -15.19
C LEU A 264 -21.28 -15.32 -13.89
N PHE A 265 -20.50 -14.40 -13.30
CA PHE A 265 -19.91 -14.64 -11.97
C PHE A 265 -20.97 -14.76 -10.88
N THR A 266 -22.07 -14.00 -10.96
CA THR A 266 -23.18 -14.17 -10.00
C THR A 266 -23.93 -15.50 -10.23
N LEU A 267 -24.10 -15.92 -11.48
CA LEU A 267 -24.66 -17.22 -11.84
C LEU A 267 -23.77 -18.38 -11.33
N GLN A 268 -22.45 -18.27 -11.54
CA GLN A 268 -21.49 -19.27 -11.05
C GLN A 268 -21.65 -19.48 -9.54
N GLY A 269 -21.78 -18.40 -8.78
CA GLY A 269 -21.98 -18.47 -7.34
C GLY A 269 -23.25 -19.21 -6.93
N LEU A 270 -24.36 -19.01 -7.64
CA LEU A 270 -25.62 -19.71 -7.40
C LEU A 270 -25.52 -21.21 -7.71
N VAL A 271 -25.01 -21.54 -8.89
CA VAL A 271 -24.87 -22.93 -9.34
C VAL A 271 -23.87 -23.70 -8.46
N ASN A 272 -22.70 -23.11 -8.24
CA ASN A 272 -21.63 -23.74 -7.47
C ASN A 272 -21.96 -23.85 -5.97
N ARG A 273 -22.94 -23.08 -5.46
CA ARG A 273 -23.47 -23.26 -4.09
C ARG A 273 -24.02 -24.67 -3.86
N GLN A 274 -24.66 -25.24 -4.86
CA GLN A 274 -25.21 -26.59 -4.76
C GLN A 274 -24.21 -27.66 -5.19
N LYS A 275 -23.50 -27.44 -6.30
CA LYS A 275 -22.46 -28.31 -6.85
C LYS A 275 -21.48 -27.48 -7.65
N PRO A 276 -20.21 -27.34 -7.23
CA PRO A 276 -19.19 -26.60 -7.98
C PRO A 276 -18.88 -27.31 -9.32
N GLN A 277 -19.51 -26.85 -10.40
CA GLN A 277 -19.42 -27.47 -11.73
C GLN A 277 -19.12 -26.47 -12.85
N ILE A 278 -19.15 -25.16 -12.57
CA ILE A 278 -18.78 -24.11 -13.53
C ILE A 278 -17.39 -23.59 -13.17
N TYR A 279 -16.50 -23.52 -14.16
CA TYR A 279 -15.17 -22.96 -14.06
C TYR A 279 -14.96 -21.93 -15.18
N PHE A 280 -14.47 -20.73 -14.84
CA PHE A 280 -14.26 -19.66 -15.79
C PHE A 280 -12.79 -19.44 -16.12
N LEU A 281 -12.51 -19.20 -17.39
CA LEU A 281 -11.25 -18.63 -17.87
C LEU A 281 -11.44 -17.12 -17.97
N PHE A 282 -10.82 -16.41 -17.06
CA PHE A 282 -10.87 -14.95 -16.96
C PHE A 282 -9.47 -14.34 -16.89
N ASN A 283 -8.62 -14.91 -16.04
CA ASN A 283 -7.21 -14.55 -15.94
C ASN A 283 -6.35 -15.46 -16.82
N LEU A 284 -5.15 -14.99 -17.22
CA LEU A 284 -4.22 -15.75 -18.06
C LEU A 284 -3.74 -17.06 -17.42
N THR A 285 -3.75 -17.14 -16.11
CA THR A 285 -3.29 -18.32 -15.33
C THR A 285 -4.39 -19.31 -14.99
N ASP A 286 -5.67 -19.03 -15.30
CA ASP A 286 -6.77 -19.92 -14.94
C ASP A 286 -6.64 -21.31 -15.61
N GLU A 287 -6.05 -21.39 -16.79
CA GLU A 287 -5.74 -22.65 -17.47
C GLU A 287 -4.68 -23.47 -16.72
N LEU A 288 -3.62 -22.83 -16.20
CA LEU A 288 -2.60 -23.48 -15.38
C LEU A 288 -3.22 -24.16 -14.15
N TRP A 289 -4.11 -23.44 -13.47
CA TRP A 289 -4.77 -23.98 -12.29
C TRP A 289 -5.76 -25.08 -12.60
N LEU A 290 -6.47 -24.99 -13.73
CA LEU A 290 -7.35 -26.07 -14.20
C LEU A 290 -6.55 -27.35 -14.50
N ASP A 291 -5.44 -27.23 -15.21
CA ASP A 291 -4.54 -28.35 -15.48
C ASP A 291 -4.02 -28.98 -14.20
N TRP A 292 -3.71 -28.16 -13.17
CA TRP A 292 -3.28 -28.67 -11.87
C TRP A 292 -4.40 -29.43 -11.15
N LEU A 293 -5.65 -28.94 -11.21
CA LEU A 293 -6.82 -29.65 -10.67
C LEU A 293 -6.97 -31.05 -11.28
N GLN A 294 -6.79 -31.14 -12.60
CA GLN A 294 -6.85 -32.42 -13.31
C GLN A 294 -5.66 -33.31 -12.96
N LYS A 295 -4.46 -32.80 -12.95
CA LYS A 295 -3.24 -33.55 -12.59
C LYS A 295 -3.31 -34.13 -11.20
N ARG A 296 -3.94 -33.43 -10.25
CA ARG A 296 -4.14 -33.91 -8.87
C ARG A 296 -5.37 -34.82 -8.71
N GLY A 297 -6.18 -34.97 -9.75
CA GLY A 297 -7.37 -35.82 -9.74
C GLY A 297 -8.56 -35.26 -8.96
N TRP A 298 -8.54 -33.96 -8.60
CA TRP A 298 -9.71 -33.29 -8.00
C TRP A 298 -10.82 -33.10 -9.04
N VAL A 299 -10.44 -32.95 -10.30
CA VAL A 299 -11.32 -32.90 -11.48
C VAL A 299 -10.82 -33.94 -12.46
N LYS A 300 -11.73 -34.77 -13.02
CA LYS A 300 -11.38 -35.81 -14.00
C LYS A 300 -11.57 -35.34 -15.44
N GLU A 301 -12.65 -34.61 -15.69
CA GLU A 301 -13.05 -34.22 -17.02
C GLU A 301 -13.40 -32.74 -17.08
N THR A 302 -13.20 -32.16 -18.25
CA THR A 302 -13.65 -30.79 -18.55
C THR A 302 -14.44 -30.79 -19.84
N GLU A 303 -15.50 -29.98 -19.89
CA GLU A 303 -16.28 -29.73 -21.10
C GLU A 303 -16.21 -28.24 -21.41
N LYS A 304 -15.73 -27.94 -22.62
CA LYS A 304 -15.68 -26.56 -23.08
C LYS A 304 -17.08 -26.07 -23.45
N VAL A 305 -17.48 -24.94 -22.92
CA VAL A 305 -18.75 -24.27 -23.27
C VAL A 305 -18.45 -23.31 -24.44
N PRO A 306 -19.00 -23.51 -25.61
CA PRO A 306 -18.68 -22.71 -26.81
C PRO A 306 -19.05 -21.24 -26.68
N ASP A 307 -20.20 -20.94 -26.09
CA ASP A 307 -20.63 -19.57 -25.71
C ASP A 307 -21.05 -19.58 -24.25
N ALA A 308 -20.30 -18.84 -23.43
CA ALA A 308 -20.55 -18.77 -21.99
C ALA A 308 -21.94 -18.24 -21.64
N ARG A 309 -22.59 -17.45 -22.52
CA ARG A 309 -23.96 -16.94 -22.31
C ARG A 309 -24.98 -18.07 -22.23
N ALA A 310 -24.72 -19.19 -22.89
CA ALA A 310 -25.61 -20.37 -22.86
C ALA A 310 -25.80 -20.94 -21.43
N LEU A 311 -24.82 -20.71 -20.53
CA LEU A 311 -24.92 -21.15 -19.13
C LEU A 311 -26.17 -20.59 -18.44
N LEU A 312 -26.59 -19.36 -18.76
CA LEU A 312 -27.78 -18.76 -18.17
C LEU A 312 -29.04 -19.58 -18.50
N SER A 313 -29.17 -20.08 -19.73
CA SER A 313 -30.28 -20.94 -20.14
C SER A 313 -30.15 -22.36 -19.56
N TRP A 314 -28.93 -22.92 -19.52
CA TRP A 314 -28.71 -24.27 -18.98
C TRP A 314 -29.00 -24.34 -17.48
N PHE A 315 -28.71 -23.27 -16.75
CA PHE A 315 -28.95 -23.21 -15.30
C PHE A 315 -30.12 -22.30 -14.91
N ARG A 316 -31.07 -22.11 -15.84
CA ARG A 316 -32.22 -21.24 -15.61
C ARG A 316 -33.01 -21.56 -14.33
N SER A 317 -33.10 -22.84 -13.97
CA SER A 317 -33.79 -23.29 -12.74
C SER A 317 -33.16 -22.84 -11.43
N PHE A 318 -31.90 -22.40 -11.45
CA PHE A 318 -31.19 -21.86 -10.28
C PHE A 318 -31.48 -20.38 -10.08
N VAL A 319 -32.10 -19.72 -11.07
CA VAL A 319 -32.23 -18.26 -11.10
C VAL A 319 -33.70 -17.88 -10.97
N LYS A 320 -34.09 -17.26 -9.87
CA LYS A 320 -35.47 -16.75 -9.69
C LYS A 320 -35.74 -15.51 -10.54
N GLY A 321 -34.71 -14.70 -10.81
CA GLY A 321 -34.82 -13.49 -11.61
C GLY A 321 -33.52 -12.71 -11.63
N MET A 322 -33.59 -11.41 -11.89
CA MET A 322 -32.42 -10.51 -11.94
C MET A 322 -32.54 -9.34 -10.96
N VAL A 323 -31.39 -8.86 -10.52
CA VAL A 323 -31.24 -7.60 -9.80
C VAL A 323 -30.58 -6.60 -10.75
N VAL A 324 -31.31 -5.55 -11.08
CA VAL A 324 -30.82 -4.51 -11.97
C VAL A 324 -30.03 -3.50 -11.15
N TYR A 325 -28.71 -3.42 -11.36
CA TYR A 325 -27.88 -2.41 -10.70
C TYR A 325 -27.91 -1.07 -11.44
N ASP A 326 -27.50 0.01 -10.77
CA ASP A 326 -27.28 1.33 -11.38
C ASP A 326 -25.77 1.51 -11.66
N PRO A 327 -25.31 1.43 -12.92
CA PRO A 327 -23.90 1.65 -13.23
C PRO A 327 -23.38 3.02 -12.77
N LEU A 328 -24.28 4.03 -12.71
CA LEU A 328 -23.95 5.39 -12.31
C LEU A 328 -23.82 5.60 -10.80
N LEU A 329 -24.21 4.61 -9.98
CA LEU A 329 -23.96 4.57 -8.55
C LEU A 329 -23.20 3.29 -8.20
N PRO A 330 -21.85 3.31 -8.14
CA PRO A 330 -21.01 2.11 -8.06
C PRO A 330 -21.39 1.14 -6.93
N ALA A 331 -21.78 1.64 -5.75
CA ALA A 331 -22.20 0.81 -4.62
C ALA A 331 -23.30 -0.19 -4.97
N THR A 332 -24.15 0.12 -5.97
CA THR A 332 -25.27 -0.75 -6.37
C THR A 332 -24.80 -2.09 -6.93
N LYS A 333 -23.60 -2.19 -7.53
CA LYS A 333 -23.01 -3.47 -7.96
C LYS A 333 -22.72 -4.39 -6.77
N ASN A 334 -22.21 -3.81 -5.67
CA ASN A 334 -21.98 -4.55 -4.44
C ASN A 334 -23.30 -4.99 -3.78
N VAL A 335 -24.30 -4.08 -3.74
CA VAL A 335 -25.65 -4.41 -3.23
C VAL A 335 -26.32 -5.46 -4.09
N ALA A 336 -26.21 -5.38 -5.42
CA ALA A 336 -26.74 -6.39 -6.33
C ALA A 336 -26.12 -7.77 -6.08
N THR A 337 -24.80 -7.84 -5.87
CA THR A 337 -24.13 -9.12 -5.53
C THR A 337 -24.69 -9.73 -4.23
N MET A 338 -24.90 -8.92 -3.19
CA MET A 338 -25.51 -9.37 -1.93
C MET A 338 -26.94 -9.90 -2.15
N LEU A 339 -27.74 -9.13 -2.88
CA LEU A 339 -29.11 -9.54 -3.23
C LEU A 339 -29.14 -10.81 -4.07
N CYS A 340 -28.24 -10.98 -5.04
CA CYS A 340 -28.13 -12.22 -5.82
C CYS A 340 -27.93 -13.43 -4.91
N GLY A 341 -27.06 -13.30 -3.90
CA GLY A 341 -26.83 -14.35 -2.91
C GLY A 341 -28.03 -14.67 -2.02
N VAL A 342 -28.81 -13.65 -1.66
CA VAL A 342 -29.96 -13.78 -0.74
C VAL A 342 -31.22 -14.26 -1.49
N GLU A 343 -31.48 -13.73 -2.68
CA GLU A 343 -32.72 -13.93 -3.41
C GLU A 343 -32.60 -14.94 -4.56
N ASP A 344 -31.46 -15.61 -4.73
CA ASP A 344 -31.17 -16.56 -5.84
C ASP A 344 -31.36 -15.90 -7.22
N ALA A 345 -30.83 -14.72 -7.41
CA ALA A 345 -30.92 -13.91 -8.62
C ALA A 345 -29.55 -13.69 -9.28
N VAL A 346 -29.54 -13.21 -10.52
CA VAL A 346 -28.32 -12.76 -11.21
C VAL A 346 -28.27 -11.24 -11.30
N ALA A 347 -27.07 -10.66 -11.31
CA ALA A 347 -26.91 -9.22 -11.50
C ALA A 347 -26.99 -8.86 -12.97
N ALA A 348 -27.77 -7.84 -13.33
CA ALA A 348 -27.93 -7.39 -14.70
C ALA A 348 -27.72 -5.87 -14.81
N SER A 349 -27.03 -5.43 -15.88
CA SER A 349 -27.02 -4.03 -16.28
C SER A 349 -28.39 -3.58 -16.77
N PRO A 350 -28.69 -2.29 -16.86
CA PRO A 350 -29.93 -1.79 -17.48
C PRO A 350 -30.10 -2.29 -18.93
N ARG A 351 -28.98 -2.42 -19.68
CA ARG A 351 -28.97 -2.98 -21.02
C ARG A 351 -29.41 -4.45 -21.04
N LEU A 352 -28.74 -5.28 -20.26
CA LEU A 352 -29.09 -6.72 -20.17
C LEU A 352 -30.50 -6.93 -19.65
N ALA A 353 -30.99 -6.06 -18.77
CA ALA A 353 -32.35 -6.15 -18.26
C ALA A 353 -33.43 -5.96 -19.33
N LYS A 354 -33.15 -5.23 -20.42
CA LYS A 354 -34.04 -5.10 -21.58
C LYS A 354 -34.01 -6.38 -22.45
N ASP A 355 -32.82 -7.00 -22.58
CA ASP A 355 -32.59 -8.11 -23.49
C ASP A 355 -32.96 -9.47 -22.89
N LEU A 356 -32.85 -9.58 -21.56
CA LEU A 356 -33.09 -10.85 -20.85
C LEU A 356 -34.56 -11.01 -20.44
N ASN A 357 -35.16 -12.11 -20.83
CA ASN A 357 -36.52 -12.48 -20.40
C ASN A 357 -36.50 -13.09 -18.98
N LEU A 358 -36.11 -12.30 -17.98
CA LEU A 358 -36.06 -12.70 -16.58
C LEU A 358 -36.93 -11.76 -15.73
N PRO A 359 -37.62 -12.28 -14.68
CA PRO A 359 -38.29 -11.42 -13.72
C PRO A 359 -37.30 -10.47 -13.03
N VAL A 360 -37.67 -9.21 -12.86
CA VAL A 360 -36.93 -8.25 -12.06
C VAL A 360 -37.27 -8.45 -10.58
N ILE A 361 -36.30 -8.95 -9.79
CA ILE A 361 -36.45 -9.13 -8.34
C ILE A 361 -36.28 -7.80 -7.61
N ALA A 362 -35.30 -7.01 -8.05
CA ALA A 362 -35.07 -5.67 -7.54
C ALA A 362 -34.47 -4.79 -8.62
N ASP A 363 -34.94 -3.55 -8.68
CA ASP A 363 -34.38 -2.48 -9.49
C ASP A 363 -33.70 -1.48 -8.54
N LEU A 364 -32.38 -1.28 -8.69
CA LEU A 364 -31.59 -0.42 -7.81
C LEU A 364 -31.32 0.96 -8.41
N ARG A 365 -31.81 1.24 -9.63
CA ARG A 365 -31.65 2.53 -10.29
C ARG A 365 -32.37 3.62 -9.51
N ASP A 366 -31.72 4.77 -9.37
CA ASP A 366 -32.25 5.96 -8.66
C ASP A 366 -32.70 5.72 -7.21
N ARG A 367 -32.36 4.58 -6.60
CA ARG A 367 -32.82 4.21 -5.27
C ARG A 367 -32.10 4.98 -4.17
N TRP A 368 -30.85 5.32 -4.39
CA TRP A 368 -30.01 6.06 -3.44
C TRP A 368 -29.24 7.14 -4.14
N ARG A 369 -28.85 8.18 -3.40
CA ARG A 369 -28.07 9.28 -3.90
C ARG A 369 -26.56 9.11 -3.70
N THR A 370 -26.17 8.33 -2.64
CA THR A 370 -24.78 8.13 -2.26
C THR A 370 -24.48 6.65 -2.03
N ASN A 371 -23.20 6.28 -2.18
CA ASN A 371 -22.71 4.96 -1.87
C ASN A 371 -22.98 4.59 -0.41
N ALA A 372 -22.79 5.53 0.52
CA ALA A 372 -23.04 5.33 1.94
C ALA A 372 -24.51 4.96 2.24
N GLU A 373 -25.48 5.66 1.61
CA GLU A 373 -26.90 5.31 1.74
C GLU A 373 -27.20 3.87 1.27
N ALA A 374 -26.59 3.45 0.16
CA ALA A 374 -26.76 2.10 -0.36
C ALA A 374 -26.21 1.03 0.58
N TYR A 375 -25.03 1.23 1.14
CA TYR A 375 -24.42 0.28 2.10
C TYR A 375 -25.14 0.29 3.44
N GLU A 376 -25.61 1.45 3.93
CA GLU A 376 -26.42 1.51 5.16
C GLU A 376 -27.73 0.75 4.98
N TRP A 377 -28.40 0.92 3.83
CA TRP A 377 -29.59 0.16 3.50
C TRP A 377 -29.30 -1.35 3.45
N ALA A 378 -28.21 -1.76 2.79
CA ALA A 378 -27.84 -3.17 2.71
C ALA A 378 -27.59 -3.77 4.10
N PHE A 379 -26.89 -3.07 4.98
CA PHE A 379 -26.69 -3.54 6.34
C PHE A 379 -28.01 -3.68 7.12
N LYS A 380 -28.88 -2.69 7.08
CA LYS A 380 -30.17 -2.72 7.77
C LYS A 380 -31.11 -3.83 7.29
N ASN A 381 -31.10 -4.15 5.99
CA ASN A 381 -32.10 -5.04 5.39
C ASN A 381 -31.57 -6.43 5.05
N LEU A 382 -30.26 -6.59 4.89
CA LEU A 382 -29.68 -7.85 4.42
C LEU A 382 -28.78 -8.52 5.47
N TRP A 383 -28.18 -7.78 6.42
CA TRP A 383 -27.19 -8.32 7.37
C TRP A 383 -27.65 -9.60 8.04
N ALA A 384 -28.87 -9.68 8.55
CA ALA A 384 -29.41 -10.88 9.19
C ALA A 384 -29.49 -12.13 8.29
N LYS A 385 -29.42 -11.95 6.95
CA LYS A 385 -29.44 -13.02 5.95
C LYS A 385 -28.04 -13.29 5.37
N LEU A 386 -27.05 -12.46 5.71
CA LEU A 386 -25.68 -12.57 5.21
C LEU A 386 -24.77 -13.31 6.19
N ASN A 387 -23.55 -13.61 5.74
CA ASN A 387 -22.51 -14.18 6.57
C ASN A 387 -21.92 -13.11 7.48
N HIS A 388 -21.96 -13.32 8.81
CA HIS A 388 -21.41 -12.37 9.78
C HIS A 388 -19.90 -12.52 10.01
N HIS A 389 -19.29 -13.63 9.57
CA HIS A 389 -17.91 -13.98 9.88
C HIS A 389 -16.91 -13.78 8.74
N VAL A 390 -17.36 -13.29 7.60
CA VAL A 390 -16.56 -12.87 6.46
C VAL A 390 -17.22 -11.67 5.80
N ILE A 391 -16.45 -10.62 5.55
CA ILE A 391 -16.91 -9.44 4.82
C ILE A 391 -15.91 -9.11 3.70
N ALA A 392 -16.26 -8.20 2.80
CA ALA A 392 -15.39 -7.82 1.70
C ALA A 392 -15.36 -6.30 1.48
N CYS A 393 -14.13 -5.75 1.36
CA CYS A 393 -13.89 -4.39 0.86
C CYS A 393 -13.55 -4.50 -0.61
N ALA A 394 -14.58 -4.49 -1.49
CA ALA A 394 -14.41 -4.76 -2.90
C ALA A 394 -14.77 -3.56 -3.76
N TYR A 395 -13.81 -3.13 -4.60
CA TYR A 395 -14.08 -2.15 -5.64
C TYR A 395 -15.21 -2.65 -6.55
N PRO A 396 -16.24 -1.82 -6.85
CA PRO A 396 -17.44 -2.27 -7.55
C PRO A 396 -17.19 -2.96 -8.89
N ASP A 397 -16.12 -2.58 -9.61
CA ASP A 397 -15.76 -3.16 -10.91
C ASP A 397 -14.85 -4.39 -10.82
N HIS A 398 -14.37 -4.78 -9.63
CA HIS A 398 -13.69 -6.04 -9.43
C HIS A 398 -14.71 -7.17 -9.31
N ILE A 399 -14.77 -8.04 -10.30
CA ILE A 399 -15.82 -9.05 -10.44
C ILE A 399 -15.36 -10.50 -10.22
N GLY A 400 -14.05 -10.76 -10.28
CA GLY A 400 -13.50 -12.13 -10.31
C GLY A 400 -13.84 -13.02 -9.12
N MET A 401 -14.13 -12.45 -7.92
CA MET A 401 -14.46 -13.20 -6.70
C MET A 401 -15.97 -13.22 -6.35
N ARG A 402 -16.81 -12.68 -7.26
CA ARG A 402 -18.26 -12.57 -7.02
C ARG A 402 -18.95 -13.92 -6.90
N ASP A 403 -18.42 -14.98 -7.52
CA ASP A 403 -18.87 -16.34 -7.34
C ASP A 403 -18.88 -16.76 -5.87
N TYR A 404 -17.80 -16.53 -5.16
CA TYR A 404 -17.68 -16.84 -3.74
C TYR A 404 -18.55 -15.95 -2.86
N PHE A 405 -18.66 -14.67 -3.20
CA PHE A 405 -19.48 -13.72 -2.45
C PHE A 405 -20.97 -14.06 -2.54
N VAL A 406 -21.46 -14.41 -3.72
CA VAL A 406 -22.85 -14.88 -3.92
C VAL A 406 -23.06 -16.21 -3.24
N GLN A 407 -22.14 -17.16 -3.40
CA GLN A 407 -22.22 -18.50 -2.82
C GLN A 407 -22.39 -18.46 -1.30
N HIS A 408 -21.62 -17.62 -0.62
CA HIS A 408 -21.56 -17.56 0.84
C HIS A 408 -22.26 -16.35 1.44
N ARG A 409 -22.97 -15.55 0.62
CA ARG A 409 -23.76 -14.39 1.09
C ARG A 409 -22.91 -13.40 1.88
N ILE A 410 -21.79 -12.93 1.29
CA ILE A 410 -20.83 -12.04 1.94
C ILE A 410 -21.36 -10.61 1.93
N PHE A 411 -21.21 -9.88 3.05
CA PHE A 411 -21.43 -8.43 3.11
C PHE A 411 -20.29 -7.71 2.40
N ILE A 412 -20.62 -6.85 1.43
CA ILE A 412 -19.66 -6.16 0.56
C ILE A 412 -19.82 -4.66 0.71
N PHE A 413 -18.71 -3.97 0.88
CA PHE A 413 -18.63 -2.52 0.95
C PHE A 413 -17.42 -2.01 0.17
N TRP A 414 -17.37 -0.69 -0.02
CA TRP A 414 -16.22 0.02 -0.53
C TRP A 414 -16.12 1.36 0.19
N ILE A 415 -14.89 1.86 0.38
CA ILE A 415 -14.62 3.20 0.89
C ILE A 415 -13.82 3.89 -0.21
N SER A 416 -14.39 4.91 -0.80
CA SER A 416 -13.78 5.67 -1.90
C SER A 416 -12.56 6.46 -1.42
N GLY A 417 -11.63 6.68 -2.34
CA GLY A 417 -10.50 7.57 -2.20
C GLY A 417 -10.74 8.94 -2.86
N PRO A 418 -9.69 9.74 -3.06
CA PRO A 418 -9.82 11.06 -3.69
C PRO A 418 -10.34 11.04 -5.12
N VAL A 419 -10.01 10.02 -5.92
CA VAL A 419 -10.42 9.94 -7.33
C VAL A 419 -11.85 9.44 -7.45
N ASP A 420 -12.14 8.26 -6.95
CA ASP A 420 -13.46 7.65 -7.06
C ASP A 420 -14.49 8.30 -6.13
N GLY A 421 -14.05 8.91 -5.03
CA GLY A 421 -14.92 9.72 -4.16
C GLY A 421 -15.38 11.05 -4.78
N ALA A 422 -14.71 11.53 -5.83
CA ALA A 422 -15.15 12.68 -6.61
C ALA A 422 -16.21 12.32 -7.66
N ARG A 423 -16.44 11.02 -7.89
CA ARG A 423 -17.45 10.52 -8.83
C ARG A 423 -18.86 10.62 -8.21
N ARG A 424 -19.87 10.40 -9.06
CA ARG A 424 -21.28 10.44 -8.65
C ARG A 424 -21.53 9.47 -7.48
N GLY A 425 -22.14 10.00 -6.43
CA GLY A 425 -22.48 9.24 -5.22
C GLY A 425 -21.33 8.98 -4.24
N GLY A 426 -20.10 9.37 -4.58
CA GLY A 426 -18.94 9.22 -3.68
C GLY A 426 -18.93 10.28 -2.57
N ASP A 427 -18.68 9.85 -1.35
CA ASP A 427 -18.34 10.71 -0.19
C ASP A 427 -17.43 9.89 0.75
N PRO A 428 -16.10 9.95 0.56
CA PRO A 428 -15.16 9.14 1.32
C PRO A 428 -15.29 9.26 2.83
N ASN A 429 -15.57 10.46 3.33
CA ASN A 429 -15.71 10.68 4.76
C ASN A 429 -17.04 10.14 5.33
N ALA A 430 -18.14 10.22 4.58
CA ALA A 430 -19.40 9.60 4.98
C ALA A 430 -19.29 8.07 4.94
N GLU A 431 -18.63 7.52 3.94
CA GLU A 431 -18.39 6.08 3.79
C GLU A 431 -17.52 5.54 4.94
N VAL A 432 -16.42 6.23 5.31
CA VAL A 432 -15.60 5.87 6.48
C VAL A 432 -16.43 5.90 7.77
N ARG A 433 -17.14 7.02 8.03
CA ARG A 433 -17.98 7.12 9.24
C ARG A 433 -19.04 6.02 9.33
N LEU A 434 -19.65 5.68 8.19
CA LEU A 434 -20.59 4.56 8.14
C LEU A 434 -19.88 3.26 8.51
N MET A 435 -18.73 2.96 7.89
CA MET A 435 -18.04 1.70 8.15
C MET A 435 -17.51 1.59 9.57
N GLU A 436 -17.03 2.67 10.19
CA GLU A 436 -16.68 2.68 11.62
C GLU A 436 -17.88 2.28 12.51
N LYS A 437 -19.07 2.83 12.20
CA LYS A 437 -20.32 2.49 12.89
C LYS A 437 -20.73 1.02 12.69
N LEU A 438 -20.57 0.49 11.48
CA LEU A 438 -20.93 -0.89 11.16
C LEU A 438 -19.93 -1.89 11.74
N PHE A 439 -18.62 -1.63 11.64
CA PHE A 439 -17.59 -2.51 12.20
C PHE A 439 -17.71 -2.69 13.71
N ALA A 440 -18.20 -1.68 14.42
CA ALA A 440 -18.48 -1.78 15.86
C ALA A 440 -19.59 -2.80 16.21
N GLN A 441 -20.45 -3.14 15.26
CA GLN A 441 -21.55 -4.09 15.42
C GLN A 441 -21.22 -5.50 14.91
N MET A 442 -20.10 -5.64 14.21
CA MET A 442 -19.66 -6.91 13.60
C MET A 442 -18.72 -7.68 14.55
N PRO A 443 -18.68 -9.02 14.48
CA PRO A 443 -17.77 -9.82 15.28
C PRO A 443 -16.30 -9.41 15.09
N VAL A 444 -15.47 -9.67 16.09
CA VAL A 444 -14.00 -9.52 16.00
C VAL A 444 -13.37 -10.72 15.30
N ASN A 445 -12.10 -10.56 14.89
CA ASN A 445 -11.29 -11.61 14.27
C ASN A 445 -11.97 -12.24 13.04
N ILE A 446 -12.65 -11.41 12.24
CA ILE A 446 -13.20 -11.79 10.93
C ILE A 446 -12.34 -11.24 9.80
N PRO A 447 -12.17 -12.01 8.70
CA PRO A 447 -11.46 -11.55 7.53
C PRO A 447 -12.26 -10.53 6.72
N VAL A 448 -11.56 -9.54 6.18
CA VAL A 448 -12.01 -8.62 5.14
C VAL A 448 -11.39 -9.06 3.83
N MET A 449 -12.18 -9.60 2.90
CA MET A 449 -11.72 -10.05 1.58
C MET A 449 -11.56 -8.89 0.61
N SER A 450 -10.94 -9.13 -0.53
CA SER A 450 -10.59 -8.18 -1.57
C SER A 450 -9.46 -7.21 -1.15
N TYR A 451 -9.54 -5.92 -1.44
CA TYR A 451 -8.46 -4.98 -1.10
C TYR A 451 -8.97 -3.54 -1.05
N PRO A 452 -8.51 -2.69 -0.12
CA PRO A 452 -9.01 -1.31 0.05
C PRO A 452 -8.39 -0.30 -0.92
N TRP A 453 -7.66 -0.74 -1.92
CA TRP A 453 -7.01 0.06 -2.95
C TRP A 453 -7.23 -0.58 -4.33
N ALA A 454 -7.52 0.23 -5.34
CA ALA A 454 -7.77 -0.22 -6.71
C ALA A 454 -7.02 0.63 -7.78
N GLY A 455 -6.01 1.37 -7.35
CA GLY A 455 -5.21 2.26 -8.17
C GLY A 455 -4.80 3.52 -7.41
N GLN A 456 -3.99 4.37 -8.00
CA GLN A 456 -3.53 5.59 -7.35
C GLN A 456 -4.73 6.46 -6.97
N ASP A 457 -4.87 6.77 -5.68
CA ASP A 457 -5.97 7.57 -5.10
C ASP A 457 -7.39 7.01 -5.32
N VAL A 458 -7.51 5.73 -5.71
CA VAL A 458 -8.76 4.98 -5.83
C VAL A 458 -8.92 4.04 -4.63
N GLY A 459 -9.98 4.24 -3.86
CA GLY A 459 -10.20 3.61 -2.56
C GLY A 459 -9.49 4.34 -1.42
N ILE A 460 -9.80 3.95 -0.19
CA ILE A 460 -9.22 4.52 1.03
C ILE A 460 -7.68 4.39 1.07
N GLY A 461 -7.12 3.45 0.31
CA GLY A 461 -5.70 3.14 0.28
C GLY A 461 -5.30 1.99 1.21
N GLU A 462 -4.19 1.33 0.89
CA GLU A 462 -3.71 0.17 1.65
C GLU A 462 -3.45 0.52 3.12
N GLY A 463 -2.54 1.46 3.40
CA GLY A 463 -2.16 1.82 4.77
C GLY A 463 -3.35 2.26 5.64
N PRO A 464 -4.14 3.25 5.22
CA PRO A 464 -5.32 3.68 5.97
C PRO A 464 -6.39 2.58 6.11
N GLY A 465 -6.62 1.78 5.07
CA GLY A 465 -7.61 0.68 5.09
C GLY A 465 -7.22 -0.43 6.06
N VAL A 466 -5.98 -0.92 5.99
CA VAL A 466 -5.48 -1.94 6.91
C VAL A 466 -5.44 -1.42 8.35
N THR A 467 -5.09 -0.15 8.56
CA THR A 467 -5.15 0.49 9.88
C THR A 467 -6.58 0.46 10.42
N LEU A 468 -7.56 0.91 9.62
CA LEU A 468 -8.97 0.93 10.02
C LEU A 468 -9.48 -0.47 10.39
N PHE A 469 -9.20 -1.48 9.56
CA PHE A 469 -9.60 -2.86 9.85
C PHE A 469 -8.95 -3.38 11.13
N SER A 470 -7.64 -3.15 11.28
CA SER A 470 -6.89 -3.56 12.48
C SER A 470 -7.44 -2.95 13.76
N GLU A 471 -7.78 -1.65 13.74
CA GLU A 471 -8.35 -0.96 14.91
C GLU A 471 -9.64 -1.62 15.41
N PHE A 472 -10.46 -2.17 14.51
CA PHE A 472 -11.69 -2.92 14.87
C PHE A 472 -11.46 -4.44 15.02
N GLY A 473 -10.22 -4.88 15.21
CA GLY A 473 -9.89 -6.29 15.38
C GLY A 473 -10.28 -7.15 14.16
N LYS A 474 -10.08 -6.64 12.96
CA LYS A 474 -10.28 -7.34 11.68
C LYS A 474 -8.96 -7.38 10.93
N PHE A 475 -8.82 -8.30 9.97
CA PHE A 475 -7.62 -8.44 9.16
C PHE A 475 -7.98 -8.62 7.68
N LEU A 476 -7.14 -8.09 6.82
CA LEU A 476 -7.32 -8.16 5.37
C LEU A 476 -6.86 -9.52 4.82
N VAL A 477 -7.60 -10.05 3.86
CA VAL A 477 -7.17 -11.16 3.01
C VAL A 477 -7.26 -10.70 1.56
N GLY A 478 -6.12 -10.26 1.01
CA GLY A 478 -6.02 -9.75 -0.35
C GLY A 478 -6.50 -10.80 -1.35
N SER A 479 -7.54 -10.50 -2.15
CA SER A 479 -8.15 -11.47 -3.05
C SER A 479 -8.75 -10.85 -4.31
N ILE A 480 -8.26 -9.67 -4.73
CA ILE A 480 -8.75 -8.98 -5.93
C ILE A 480 -8.74 -9.92 -7.14
N ASN A 481 -9.87 -10.01 -7.83
CA ASN A 481 -10.01 -10.78 -9.06
C ASN A 481 -9.54 -12.26 -8.98
N CYS A 482 -9.48 -12.83 -7.77
CA CYS A 482 -9.32 -14.28 -7.63
C CYS A 482 -10.56 -14.98 -8.14
N THR A 483 -10.43 -15.68 -9.26
CA THR A 483 -11.51 -16.41 -9.93
C THR A 483 -11.73 -17.79 -9.33
N ASN A 484 -12.92 -18.36 -9.57
CA ASN A 484 -13.22 -19.76 -9.25
C ASN A 484 -13.04 -20.15 -7.76
N LEU A 485 -13.13 -19.17 -6.83
CA LEU A 485 -13.04 -19.46 -5.40
C LEU A 485 -14.14 -20.43 -4.95
N SER A 486 -15.30 -20.40 -5.61
CA SER A 486 -16.41 -21.36 -5.39
C SER A 486 -16.07 -22.81 -5.80
N VAL A 487 -14.99 -23.01 -6.57
CA VAL A 487 -14.45 -24.33 -6.91
C VAL A 487 -13.28 -24.68 -5.97
N TYR A 488 -12.31 -23.80 -5.83
CA TYR A 488 -11.09 -24.06 -5.05
C TYR A 488 -11.36 -24.31 -3.58
N SER A 489 -12.21 -23.48 -2.94
CA SER A 489 -12.49 -23.60 -1.50
C SER A 489 -13.21 -24.92 -1.12
N GLY A 490 -13.72 -25.66 -2.10
CA GLY A 490 -14.27 -27.02 -1.90
C GLY A 490 -13.22 -28.12 -1.79
N ILE A 491 -11.96 -27.83 -2.12
CA ILE A 491 -10.85 -28.78 -2.00
C ILE A 491 -10.32 -28.74 -0.58
N VAL A 492 -10.24 -29.90 0.06
CA VAL A 492 -9.76 -30.01 1.44
C VAL A 492 -8.36 -30.62 1.45
N ILE A 493 -7.40 -29.83 1.92
CA ILE A 493 -6.04 -30.29 2.23
C ILE A 493 -5.87 -30.17 3.75
N PRO A 494 -5.94 -31.25 4.51
CA PRO A 494 -5.93 -31.18 5.97
C PRO A 494 -4.62 -30.61 6.51
N ARG A 495 -3.51 -30.94 5.86
CA ARG A 495 -2.16 -30.51 6.24
C ARG A 495 -1.21 -30.55 5.06
N LEU A 496 -0.41 -29.51 4.94
CA LEU A 496 0.74 -29.45 4.04
C LEU A 496 2.04 -29.79 4.78
N ARG A 497 3.07 -30.15 4.04
CA ARG A 497 4.42 -30.37 4.54
C ARG A 497 5.41 -29.72 3.59
N GLN A 498 6.29 -28.95 4.13
CA GLN A 498 7.43 -28.45 3.36
C GLN A 498 8.35 -29.61 2.99
N LYS A 499 9.02 -29.50 1.86
CA LYS A 499 10.00 -30.54 1.46
C LYS A 499 11.14 -30.59 2.48
N PRO A 500 11.65 -31.81 2.77
CA PRO A 500 12.82 -31.95 3.62
C PRO A 500 13.97 -31.08 3.11
N ALA A 501 14.57 -30.34 4.02
CA ALA A 501 15.72 -29.51 3.74
C ALA A 501 17.02 -30.33 3.84
N PRO A 502 18.06 -29.96 3.09
CA PRO A 502 19.42 -30.31 3.48
C PRO A 502 19.72 -29.70 4.87
N PRO A 503 20.68 -30.26 5.62
CA PRO A 503 21.07 -29.62 6.88
C PRO A 503 21.60 -28.20 6.63
N PRO A 504 21.45 -27.27 7.60
CA PRO A 504 22.03 -25.94 7.47
C PRO A 504 23.54 -26.02 7.27
N PRO A 505 24.19 -25.07 6.65
CA PRO A 505 25.64 -25.02 6.58
C PRO A 505 26.23 -24.98 7.99
N LYS A 506 27.46 -25.44 8.16
CA LYS A 506 28.17 -25.37 9.45
C LYS A 506 28.35 -23.91 9.84
N LEU A 507 28.03 -23.58 11.08
CA LEU A 507 28.24 -22.24 11.63
C LEU A 507 29.74 -21.88 11.63
N GLN A 508 30.11 -20.79 11.01
CA GLN A 508 31.46 -20.24 10.94
C GLN A 508 31.49 -18.88 11.64
N PRO A 509 32.52 -18.59 12.46
CA PRO A 509 32.55 -17.41 13.31
C PRO A 509 32.82 -16.10 12.56
N ASP A 510 33.29 -16.16 11.32
CA ASP A 510 33.67 -15.00 10.48
C ASP A 510 32.62 -14.61 9.41
N LYS A 511 31.51 -15.35 9.32
CA LYS A 511 30.53 -15.18 8.23
C LYS A 511 29.35 -14.28 8.59
N VAL A 512 28.73 -13.76 7.54
CA VAL A 512 27.43 -13.08 7.55
C VAL A 512 26.43 -14.00 6.87
N TYR A 513 25.49 -14.53 7.62
CA TYR A 513 24.40 -15.35 7.09
C TYR A 513 23.22 -14.44 6.79
N TYR A 514 22.61 -14.59 5.61
CA TYR A 514 21.47 -13.79 5.23
C TYR A 514 20.41 -14.60 4.48
N SER A 515 19.16 -14.17 4.57
CA SER A 515 18.05 -14.79 3.85
C SER A 515 17.28 -13.77 3.04
N PHE A 516 17.12 -14.05 1.74
CA PHE A 516 16.16 -13.33 0.90
C PHE A 516 14.75 -13.77 1.23
N ILE A 517 13.86 -12.82 1.51
CA ILE A 517 12.44 -13.06 1.78
C ILE A 517 11.61 -12.12 0.91
N ILE A 518 10.81 -12.71 0.02
CA ILE A 518 9.95 -11.95 -0.90
C ILE A 518 8.65 -11.55 -0.21
N SER A 519 8.18 -10.33 -0.48
CA SER A 519 6.93 -9.78 0.01
C SER A 519 5.69 -10.31 -0.74
N ASP A 520 4.50 -9.89 -0.31
CA ASP A 520 3.21 -10.00 -0.99
C ASP A 520 2.61 -11.40 -1.15
N GLY A 521 3.22 -12.45 -0.60
CA GLY A 521 2.62 -13.81 -0.63
C GLY A 521 1.37 -13.98 0.25
N ASP A 522 0.99 -12.96 1.01
CA ASP A 522 -0.28 -12.86 1.71
C ASP A 522 -1.42 -12.44 0.76
N ASN A 523 -1.09 -11.87 -0.38
CA ASN A 523 -2.03 -11.42 -1.39
C ASN A 523 -2.32 -12.56 -2.36
N LEU A 524 -3.51 -13.15 -2.28
CA LEU A 524 -3.88 -14.31 -3.12
C LEU A 524 -3.73 -14.06 -4.63
N PRO A 525 -4.04 -12.86 -5.19
CA PRO A 525 -3.72 -12.55 -6.57
C PRO A 525 -2.25 -12.71 -6.94
N VAL A 526 -1.33 -12.37 -6.06
CA VAL A 526 0.12 -12.54 -6.31
C VAL A 526 0.46 -14.03 -6.48
N LEU A 527 -0.20 -14.90 -5.71
CA LEU A 527 -0.05 -16.35 -5.81
C LEU A 527 -0.73 -16.93 -7.05
N THR A 528 -1.84 -16.34 -7.52
CA THR A 528 -2.69 -16.93 -8.57
C THR A 528 -2.46 -16.33 -9.95
N ILE A 529 -2.35 -15.01 -10.08
CA ILE A 529 -2.34 -14.26 -11.36
C ILE A 529 -1.15 -13.32 -11.51
N GLY A 530 -0.45 -13.00 -10.41
CA GLY A 530 0.63 -12.03 -10.37
C GLY A 530 2.02 -12.62 -10.58
N ASN A 531 3.01 -12.07 -9.87
CA ASN A 531 4.43 -12.34 -10.11
C ASN A 531 4.89 -13.73 -9.67
N PHE A 532 4.27 -14.35 -8.66
CA PHE A 532 4.76 -15.64 -8.17
C PHE A 532 4.73 -16.74 -9.23
N PRO A 533 3.67 -16.94 -10.04
CA PRO A 533 3.71 -17.92 -11.13
C PRO A 533 4.85 -17.69 -12.11
N GLN A 534 5.21 -16.43 -12.39
CA GLN A 534 6.32 -16.09 -13.30
C GLN A 534 7.68 -16.35 -12.65
N LEU A 535 7.90 -15.88 -11.43
CA LEU A 535 9.14 -16.13 -10.66
C LEU A 535 9.34 -17.62 -10.41
N TRP A 536 8.25 -18.36 -10.19
CA TRP A 536 8.29 -19.80 -9.95
C TRP A 536 8.77 -20.59 -11.17
N GLN A 537 8.57 -20.07 -12.36
CA GLN A 537 9.04 -20.65 -13.63
C GLN A 537 10.44 -20.19 -14.03
N SER A 538 11.09 -19.30 -13.27
CA SER A 538 12.43 -18.80 -13.58
C SER A 538 13.45 -19.95 -13.62
N PRO A 539 14.34 -19.98 -14.63
CA PRO A 539 15.39 -21.02 -14.78
C PRO A 539 16.47 -20.95 -13.70
N VAL A 540 16.50 -19.88 -12.91
CA VAL A 540 17.43 -19.73 -11.78
C VAL A 540 16.80 -20.07 -10.43
N ARG A 541 15.50 -20.35 -10.38
CA ARG A 541 14.85 -20.81 -9.15
C ARG A 541 15.48 -22.10 -8.66
N GLY A 542 15.68 -22.18 -7.35
CA GLY A 542 16.30 -23.31 -6.68
C GLY A 542 17.84 -23.30 -6.74
N LYS A 543 18.49 -22.33 -7.43
CA LYS A 543 19.95 -22.15 -7.38
C LYS A 543 20.41 -21.39 -6.14
N LEU A 544 19.56 -20.49 -5.61
CA LEU A 544 19.77 -19.78 -4.36
C LEU A 544 18.72 -20.22 -3.32
N PRO A 545 19.09 -20.29 -2.04
CA PRO A 545 18.13 -20.41 -0.95
C PRO A 545 17.21 -19.19 -0.93
N PHE A 546 15.90 -19.44 -0.80
CA PHE A 546 14.92 -18.37 -0.93
C PHE A 546 13.70 -18.58 -0.02
N GLY A 547 13.22 -17.48 0.59
CA GLY A 547 12.03 -17.45 1.42
C GLY A 547 10.82 -16.90 0.64
N TRP A 548 9.83 -17.75 0.43
CA TRP A 548 8.56 -17.41 -0.17
C TRP A 548 7.53 -17.12 0.92
N THR A 549 7.03 -15.90 0.98
CA THR A 549 5.93 -15.59 1.89
C THR A 549 4.63 -16.22 1.39
N ILE A 550 3.76 -16.65 2.30
CA ILE A 550 2.45 -17.21 1.97
C ILE A 550 1.45 -16.96 3.10
N SER A 551 0.24 -16.51 2.75
CA SER A 551 -0.82 -16.37 3.75
C SER A 551 -1.24 -17.72 4.32
N PRO A 552 -1.29 -17.90 5.65
CA PRO A 552 -1.86 -19.10 6.21
C PRO A 552 -3.34 -19.33 5.87
N SER A 553 -4.10 -18.27 5.51
CA SER A 553 -5.49 -18.38 5.07
C SER A 553 -5.65 -18.98 3.66
N ALA A 554 -4.58 -18.96 2.84
CA ALA A 554 -4.61 -19.46 1.45
C ALA A 554 -5.02 -20.94 1.35
N ILE A 555 -4.69 -21.76 2.36
CA ILE A 555 -5.08 -23.19 2.40
C ILE A 555 -6.60 -23.41 2.41
N MET A 556 -7.37 -22.38 2.75
CA MET A 556 -8.85 -22.47 2.76
C MET A 556 -9.48 -21.97 1.47
N LEU A 557 -8.92 -20.93 0.87
CA LEU A 557 -9.50 -20.24 -0.28
C LEU A 557 -8.98 -20.77 -1.63
N ILE A 558 -7.67 -21.05 -1.70
CA ILE A 558 -6.97 -21.50 -2.91
C ILE A 558 -6.08 -22.73 -2.66
N PRO A 559 -6.59 -23.78 -1.98
CA PRO A 559 -5.75 -24.91 -1.55
C PRO A 559 -5.02 -25.60 -2.72
N ALA A 560 -5.63 -25.68 -3.89
CA ALA A 560 -5.00 -26.27 -5.09
C ALA A 560 -3.75 -25.48 -5.54
N VAL A 561 -3.81 -24.15 -5.48
CA VAL A 561 -2.67 -23.29 -5.82
C VAL A 561 -1.55 -23.44 -4.80
N VAL A 562 -1.90 -23.49 -3.51
CA VAL A 562 -0.92 -23.74 -2.43
C VAL A 562 -0.28 -25.12 -2.60
N ASP A 563 -1.06 -26.16 -2.90
CA ASP A 563 -0.53 -27.50 -3.16
C ASP A 563 0.46 -27.53 -4.36
N TYR A 564 0.17 -26.75 -5.40
CA TYR A 564 1.09 -26.62 -6.54
C TYR A 564 2.48 -26.12 -6.09
N TYR A 565 2.52 -25.05 -5.32
CA TYR A 565 3.78 -24.49 -4.82
C TYR A 565 4.53 -25.48 -3.92
N TYR A 566 3.84 -26.11 -2.96
CA TYR A 566 4.45 -27.11 -2.09
C TYR A 566 4.93 -28.36 -2.84
N ALA A 567 4.15 -28.85 -3.78
CA ALA A 567 4.49 -30.06 -4.55
C ALA A 567 5.67 -29.84 -5.50
N THR A 568 5.81 -28.63 -6.06
CA THR A 568 6.83 -28.29 -7.06
C THR A 568 8.03 -27.54 -6.49
N ALA A 569 8.06 -27.28 -5.17
CA ALA A 569 9.18 -26.63 -4.50
C ALA A 569 10.48 -27.42 -4.65
N THR A 570 11.60 -26.74 -4.74
CA THR A 570 12.95 -27.29 -4.67
C THR A 570 13.45 -27.36 -3.21
N PRO A 571 14.56 -28.03 -2.91
CA PRO A 571 15.14 -27.99 -1.56
C PRO A 571 15.59 -26.60 -1.08
N ASN A 572 15.81 -25.65 -2.01
CA ASN A 572 16.19 -24.26 -1.69
C ASN A 572 15.00 -23.33 -1.53
N ASP A 573 13.80 -23.74 -1.91
CA ASP A 573 12.56 -22.98 -1.66
C ASP A 573 12.07 -23.25 -0.23
N TYR A 574 11.68 -22.20 0.48
CA TYR A 574 11.13 -22.30 1.83
C TYR A 574 9.93 -21.37 2.00
N PHE A 575 8.83 -21.85 2.58
CA PHE A 575 7.64 -21.05 2.85
C PHE A 575 7.63 -20.58 4.30
N LEU A 576 7.27 -19.30 4.48
CA LEU A 576 7.02 -18.69 5.78
C LEU A 576 5.70 -17.93 5.79
N GLY A 577 5.07 -17.86 6.97
CA GLY A 577 3.79 -17.17 7.13
C GLY A 577 3.90 -15.67 6.83
N ALA A 578 2.90 -15.10 6.20
CA ALA A 578 2.77 -13.66 5.89
C ALA A 578 1.30 -13.25 5.80
N VAL A 579 1.02 -11.99 5.93
CA VAL A 579 1.76 -10.96 6.64
C VAL A 579 1.08 -10.72 7.98
N SER A 580 1.86 -10.57 9.03
CA SER A 580 1.44 -10.35 10.42
C SER A 580 0.61 -11.49 11.05
N GLY A 581 0.23 -12.54 10.32
CA GLY A 581 -0.51 -13.67 10.87
C GLY A 581 -1.42 -14.39 9.88
N ILE A 582 -2.62 -14.76 10.34
CA ILE A 582 -3.62 -15.43 9.51
C ILE A 582 -4.12 -14.56 8.34
N GLY A 583 -3.90 -13.27 8.40
CA GLY A 583 -4.13 -12.28 7.37
C GLY A 583 -3.47 -10.95 7.72
N TYR A 584 -3.52 -10.00 6.80
CA TYR A 584 -2.82 -8.72 6.87
C TYR A 584 -3.43 -7.78 7.89
N CYS A 585 -2.65 -7.41 8.89
CA CYS A 585 -2.99 -6.37 9.87
C CYS A 585 -1.74 -5.61 10.29
N TYR A 586 -1.95 -4.44 10.88
CA TYR A 586 -0.92 -3.71 11.63
C TYR A 586 -1.06 -4.00 13.12
N PRO A 587 -0.16 -4.80 13.72
CA PRO A 587 -0.27 -5.23 15.12
C PRO A 587 -0.33 -4.07 16.12
N ASP A 588 0.37 -2.97 15.87
CA ASP A 588 0.34 -1.78 16.73
C ASP A 588 -1.06 -1.15 16.84
N HIS A 589 -1.88 -1.34 15.81
CA HIS A 589 -3.24 -0.84 15.73
C HIS A 589 -4.31 -1.87 16.12
N TYR A 590 -3.96 -3.16 16.22
CA TYR A 590 -4.93 -4.23 16.36
C TYR A 590 -5.76 -4.10 17.63
N GLY A 591 -7.09 -4.06 17.45
CA GLY A 591 -8.05 -3.94 18.54
C GLY A 591 -8.05 -2.59 19.27
N LYS A 592 -7.48 -1.52 18.71
CA LYS A 592 -7.31 -0.21 19.37
C LYS A 592 -8.63 0.44 19.78
N ARG A 593 -9.75 0.08 19.13
CA ARG A 593 -11.10 0.57 19.46
C ARG A 593 -11.72 -0.11 20.67
N PHE A 594 -11.13 -1.19 21.14
CA PHE A 594 -11.62 -1.94 22.29
C PHE A 594 -10.97 -1.46 23.59
N ARG A 595 -11.75 -1.46 24.69
CA ARG A 595 -11.24 -1.19 26.03
C ARG A 595 -10.29 -2.31 26.49
N GLU A 596 -9.38 -2.02 27.41
CA GLU A 596 -8.65 -3.07 28.10
C GLU A 596 -9.56 -3.73 29.20
N PRO A 597 -9.53 -5.06 29.44
CA PRO A 597 -8.61 -6.04 28.84
C PRO A 597 -9.08 -6.64 27.49
N ASP A 598 -10.20 -6.20 26.93
CA ASP A 598 -10.81 -6.75 25.73
C ASP A 598 -9.87 -6.63 24.51
N ARG A 599 -9.15 -5.53 24.40
CA ARG A 599 -8.14 -5.34 23.34
C ARG A 599 -7.10 -6.46 23.33
N LYS A 600 -6.56 -6.80 24.50
CA LYS A 600 -5.58 -7.88 24.64
C LYS A 600 -6.19 -9.22 24.23
N ARG A 601 -7.44 -9.49 24.62
CA ARG A 601 -8.17 -10.71 24.26
C ARG A 601 -8.35 -10.85 22.75
N VAL A 602 -8.80 -9.78 22.08
CA VAL A 602 -8.98 -9.74 20.61
C VAL A 602 -7.66 -10.09 19.91
N PHE A 603 -6.55 -9.53 20.36
CA PHE A 603 -5.24 -9.80 19.78
C PHE A 603 -4.75 -11.23 20.08
N ASP A 604 -4.95 -11.74 21.31
CA ASP A 604 -4.57 -13.11 21.67
C ASP A 604 -5.31 -14.16 20.82
N GLU A 605 -6.59 -13.95 20.53
CA GLU A 605 -7.38 -14.84 19.66
C GLU A 605 -6.92 -14.79 18.20
N PHE A 606 -6.50 -13.62 17.70
CA PHE A 606 -5.87 -13.48 16.39
C PHE A 606 -4.58 -14.32 16.30
N LEU A 607 -3.76 -14.29 17.36
CA LEU A 607 -2.52 -15.09 17.43
C LEU A 607 -2.81 -16.59 17.54
N ASP A 608 -3.85 -17.00 18.23
CA ASP A 608 -4.27 -18.40 18.31
C ASP A 608 -4.73 -18.92 16.93
N LEU A 609 -5.54 -18.15 16.19
CA LEU A 609 -5.90 -18.46 14.81
C LEU A 609 -4.66 -18.54 13.90
N THR A 610 -3.74 -17.61 14.05
CA THR A 610 -2.47 -17.62 13.29
C THR A 610 -1.69 -18.91 13.54
N ALA A 611 -1.54 -19.31 14.79
CA ALA A 611 -0.82 -20.52 15.17
C ALA A 611 -1.46 -21.79 14.57
N ASP A 612 -2.79 -21.89 14.62
CA ASP A 612 -3.53 -23.04 14.08
C ASP A 612 -3.29 -23.24 12.58
N TYR A 613 -3.35 -22.15 11.80
CA TYR A 613 -3.20 -22.25 10.35
C TYR A 613 -1.75 -22.31 9.88
N MET A 614 -0.82 -21.69 10.61
CA MET A 614 0.62 -21.93 10.40
C MET A 614 0.96 -23.42 10.55
N GLN A 615 0.38 -24.09 11.55
CA GLN A 615 0.59 -25.54 11.74
C GLN A 615 0.08 -26.37 10.56
N ARG A 616 -1.10 -26.05 10.03
CA ARG A 616 -1.68 -26.79 8.88
C ARG A 616 -0.79 -26.69 7.64
N MET A 617 -0.04 -25.59 7.50
CA MET A 617 0.86 -25.33 6.38
C MET A 617 2.33 -25.61 6.68
N ASP A 618 2.68 -26.18 7.86
CA ASP A 618 4.05 -26.43 8.27
C ASP A 618 4.95 -25.19 8.27
N LEU A 619 4.37 -24.03 8.63
CA LEU A 619 5.06 -22.73 8.73
C LEU A 619 5.58 -22.54 10.15
N ARG A 620 6.84 -22.19 10.31
CA ARG A 620 7.50 -22.02 11.62
C ARG A 620 8.20 -20.69 11.77
N GLU A 621 8.19 -19.90 10.75
CA GLU A 621 8.63 -18.51 10.69
C GLU A 621 7.46 -17.65 10.23
N LEU A 622 7.44 -16.42 10.72
CA LEU A 622 6.38 -15.46 10.39
C LEU A 622 7.01 -14.12 10.02
N TRP A 623 6.59 -13.58 8.89
CA TRP A 623 6.90 -12.23 8.49
C TRP A 623 5.80 -11.28 9.01
N ILE A 624 6.22 -10.20 9.71
CA ILE A 624 5.33 -9.24 10.36
C ILE A 624 5.61 -7.85 9.83
N MET A 625 4.57 -7.09 9.53
CA MET A 625 4.62 -5.73 9.05
C MET A 625 3.87 -4.78 9.98
N GLY A 626 4.32 -3.52 10.11
CA GLY A 626 3.64 -2.51 10.90
C GLY A 626 3.65 -2.77 12.41
N ILE A 627 4.76 -3.30 12.95
CA ILE A 627 4.98 -3.53 14.37
C ILE A 627 6.21 -2.77 14.86
N THR A 628 6.02 -1.86 15.83
CA THR A 628 7.10 -1.08 16.44
C THR A 628 7.29 -1.39 17.92
N ARG A 629 6.28 -1.97 18.56
CA ARG A 629 6.19 -2.18 20.00
C ARG A 629 6.84 -3.51 20.40
N PRO A 630 7.97 -3.49 21.17
CA PRO A 630 8.68 -4.71 21.56
C PRO A 630 7.81 -5.70 22.36
N GLU A 631 6.86 -5.20 23.14
CA GLU A 631 5.94 -6.04 23.91
C GLU A 631 4.99 -6.85 23.00
N LEU A 632 4.62 -6.33 21.84
CA LEU A 632 3.82 -7.07 20.86
C LEU A 632 4.67 -8.11 20.13
N ILE A 633 5.91 -7.79 19.74
CA ILE A 633 6.86 -8.76 19.19
C ILE A 633 7.04 -9.93 20.18
N ARG A 634 7.26 -9.60 21.45
CA ARG A 634 7.34 -10.60 22.51
C ARG A 634 6.05 -11.41 22.62
N ARG A 635 4.87 -10.76 22.50
CA ARG A 635 3.59 -11.45 22.57
C ARG A 635 3.38 -12.47 21.45
N TYR A 636 3.81 -12.15 20.22
CA TYR A 636 3.84 -13.11 19.11
C TYR A 636 4.66 -14.34 19.48
N ALA A 637 5.88 -14.15 19.98
CA ALA A 637 6.78 -15.24 20.36
C ALA A 637 6.17 -16.08 21.50
N GLU A 638 5.61 -15.47 22.53
CA GLU A 638 4.98 -16.16 23.66
C GLU A 638 3.77 -16.99 23.22
N LYS A 639 2.81 -16.38 22.52
CA LYS A 639 1.53 -17.03 22.18
C LYS A 639 1.72 -18.14 21.15
N ILE A 640 2.39 -17.87 20.04
CA ILE A 640 2.53 -18.85 18.95
C ILE A 640 3.44 -20.00 19.37
N SER A 641 4.56 -19.76 20.08
CA SER A 641 5.45 -20.85 20.47
C SER A 641 4.91 -21.73 21.60
N THR A 642 3.93 -21.28 22.38
CA THR A 642 3.30 -22.05 23.45
C THR A 642 1.95 -22.65 23.08
N HIS A 643 1.45 -22.39 21.87
CA HIS A 643 0.15 -22.88 21.43
C HIS A 643 0.08 -24.40 21.46
N ARG A 644 -0.97 -24.97 22.04
CA ARG A 644 -1.07 -26.42 22.33
C ARG A 644 -0.99 -27.29 21.08
N THR A 645 -1.64 -26.87 20.00
CA THR A 645 -1.68 -27.60 18.73
C THR A 645 -0.29 -27.74 18.11
N LEU A 646 0.54 -26.73 18.21
CA LEU A 646 1.90 -26.74 17.70
C LEU A 646 2.84 -27.61 18.53
N ARG A 647 2.67 -27.69 19.85
CA ARG A 647 3.52 -28.51 20.75
C ARG A 647 3.44 -30.00 20.46
N SER A 648 2.27 -30.51 20.09
CA SER A 648 2.05 -31.95 19.97
C SER A 648 2.62 -32.59 18.72
N ALA A 649 2.92 -31.79 17.68
CA ALA A 649 3.21 -32.33 16.36
C ALA A 649 4.68 -32.26 15.91
N LEU A 650 5.51 -31.31 16.37
CA LEU A 650 6.82 -31.02 15.77
C LEU A 650 7.94 -30.53 16.72
N GLY A 651 7.72 -30.48 18.02
CA GLY A 651 8.76 -30.24 19.04
C GLY A 651 9.13 -28.79 19.34
N THR A 652 9.26 -27.89 18.42
CA THR A 652 9.50 -26.47 18.64
C THR A 652 8.77 -25.64 17.60
N ASN A 653 7.95 -24.71 18.04
CA ASN A 653 6.88 -24.14 17.25
C ASN A 653 7.36 -22.99 16.39
N LEU A 654 7.37 -21.77 16.89
CA LEU A 654 7.89 -20.62 16.20
C LEU A 654 9.42 -20.55 16.38
N ARG A 655 10.18 -20.42 15.28
CA ARG A 655 11.65 -20.30 15.32
C ARG A 655 12.11 -18.87 15.17
N ALA A 656 11.45 -18.11 14.29
CA ALA A 656 11.82 -16.72 14.05
C ALA A 656 10.63 -15.85 13.64
N LEU A 657 10.78 -14.55 13.90
CA LEU A 657 9.99 -13.46 13.40
C LEU A 657 10.84 -12.60 12.48
N PHE A 658 10.37 -12.36 11.28
CA PHE A 658 10.96 -11.44 10.30
C PHE A 658 10.12 -10.18 10.32
N VAL A 659 10.72 -9.01 10.57
CA VAL A 659 10.00 -7.77 10.85
C VAL A 659 10.35 -6.71 9.83
N ASP A 660 9.31 -6.16 9.20
CA ASP A 660 9.41 -5.09 8.21
C ASP A 660 8.51 -3.90 8.53
N TYR A 661 8.85 -2.73 8.00
CA TYR A 661 8.09 -1.46 8.07
C TYR A 661 7.64 -1.02 9.46
N GLY A 662 8.14 -1.65 10.53
CA GLY A 662 7.78 -1.26 11.88
C GLY A 662 8.69 -0.18 12.44
N ARG A 663 9.97 -0.31 12.19
CA ARG A 663 11.03 0.61 12.62
C ARG A 663 12.18 0.55 11.62
N ARG A 664 12.47 1.65 10.96
CA ARG A 664 13.69 1.75 10.16
C ARG A 664 14.86 1.80 11.14
N LEU A 665 15.56 0.68 11.28
CA LEU A 665 16.71 0.60 12.16
C LEU A 665 17.86 1.41 11.55
N THR A 666 18.53 2.12 12.39
CA THR A 666 19.70 2.93 12.02
C THR A 666 20.98 2.34 12.58
N ASP A 667 20.86 1.39 13.53
CA ASP A 667 21.97 0.71 14.17
C ASP A 667 22.04 -0.75 13.74
N PRO A 668 23.10 -1.16 13.02
CA PRO A 668 23.31 -2.55 12.60
C PRO A 668 23.26 -3.56 13.74
N ASN A 669 23.67 -3.22 14.96
CA ASN A 669 23.65 -4.12 16.10
C ASN A 669 22.23 -4.42 16.63
N SER A 670 21.22 -3.70 16.15
CA SER A 670 19.81 -3.88 16.53
C SER A 670 19.01 -4.74 15.55
N VAL A 671 19.59 -5.15 14.40
CA VAL A 671 18.84 -5.86 13.35
C VAL A 671 18.43 -7.28 13.75
N THR A 672 19.18 -7.91 14.68
CA THR A 672 18.91 -9.29 15.09
C THR A 672 19.04 -9.44 16.60
N TYR A 673 18.02 -10.03 17.22
CA TYR A 673 18.02 -10.28 18.66
C TYR A 673 17.08 -11.44 19.04
N PRO A 674 17.27 -12.06 20.20
CA PRO A 674 16.34 -13.06 20.72
C PRO A 674 15.20 -12.40 21.50
N THR A 675 14.03 -13.04 21.48
CA THR A 675 12.89 -12.65 22.32
C THR A 675 12.39 -13.86 23.12
N ALA A 676 11.21 -13.80 23.72
CA ALA A 676 10.65 -14.86 24.55
C ALA A 676 10.78 -16.24 23.90
N ASN A 677 11.02 -17.26 24.69
CA ASN A 677 11.24 -18.67 24.27
C ASN A 677 12.38 -18.87 23.25
N ASN A 678 13.39 -17.98 23.28
CA ASN A 678 14.53 -17.98 22.35
C ASN A 678 14.12 -17.90 20.87
N VAL A 679 12.99 -17.27 20.58
CA VAL A 679 12.58 -16.95 19.22
C VAL A 679 13.49 -15.84 18.69
N ALA A 680 14.07 -16.04 17.51
CA ALA A 680 14.88 -15.02 16.86
C ALA A 680 14.00 -13.95 16.25
N VAL A 681 14.43 -12.70 16.33
CA VAL A 681 13.83 -11.56 15.64
C VAL A 681 14.84 -11.00 14.65
N PHE A 682 14.46 -10.92 13.39
CA PHE A 682 15.28 -10.39 12.32
C PHE A 682 14.56 -9.20 11.68
N HIS A 683 15.09 -8.00 11.85
CA HIS A 683 14.59 -6.83 11.14
C HIS A 683 15.17 -6.74 9.74
N ALA A 684 14.36 -6.26 8.80
CA ALA A 684 14.80 -6.07 7.43
C ALA A 684 15.94 -5.05 7.36
N VAL A 685 17.00 -5.43 6.62
CA VAL A 685 18.15 -4.55 6.35
C VAL A 685 18.02 -3.80 5.02
N THR A 686 17.04 -4.17 4.20
CA THR A 686 16.72 -3.53 2.92
C THR A 686 15.29 -3.00 2.97
N GLY A 687 14.98 -2.02 2.13
CA GLY A 687 13.65 -1.40 2.08
C GLY A 687 13.06 -1.36 0.67
N TRP A 688 11.80 -0.91 0.61
CA TRP A 688 11.11 -0.61 -0.63
C TRP A 688 11.50 0.77 -1.15
N ARG A 689 11.86 0.84 -2.43
CA ARG A 689 12.02 2.08 -3.22
C ARG A 689 11.76 1.79 -4.68
N GLU A 690 11.28 2.78 -5.41
CA GLU A 690 11.24 2.78 -6.86
C GLU A 690 12.54 3.40 -7.40
N GLU A 691 13.29 2.65 -8.15
CA GLU A 691 14.44 3.11 -8.93
C GLU A 691 14.16 2.89 -10.42
N ASP A 692 14.76 3.73 -11.25
CA ASP A 692 14.52 3.73 -12.69
C ASP A 692 15.17 2.54 -13.39
N THR A 693 16.32 2.07 -12.90
CA THR A 693 17.09 1.03 -13.58
C THR A 693 17.31 -0.22 -12.73
N ARG A 694 17.47 -1.37 -13.41
CA ARG A 694 17.83 -2.65 -12.81
C ARG A 694 19.16 -2.58 -12.04
N GLU A 695 20.14 -1.87 -12.57
CA GLU A 695 21.46 -1.73 -11.99
C GLU A 695 21.44 -0.93 -10.70
N GLU A 696 20.68 0.15 -10.65
CA GLU A 696 20.48 0.95 -9.43
C GLU A 696 19.86 0.15 -8.30
N ARG A 697 18.84 -0.67 -8.60
CA ARG A 697 18.21 -1.55 -7.60
C ARG A 697 19.20 -2.55 -7.01
N ILE A 698 20.01 -3.19 -7.85
CA ILE A 698 21.03 -4.15 -7.40
C ILE A 698 22.06 -3.44 -6.52
N ASN A 699 22.60 -2.30 -6.96
CA ASN A 699 23.60 -1.55 -6.21
C ASN A 699 23.06 -1.07 -4.88
N ARG A 700 21.83 -0.54 -4.85
CA ARG A 700 21.17 -0.11 -3.60
C ARG A 700 21.07 -1.26 -2.62
N MET A 701 20.52 -2.41 -3.05
CA MET A 701 20.36 -3.56 -2.17
C MET A 701 21.69 -4.05 -1.60
N VAL A 702 22.75 -4.11 -2.39
CA VAL A 702 24.09 -4.47 -1.92
C VAL A 702 24.60 -3.48 -0.88
N ASN A 703 24.43 -2.18 -1.13
CA ASN A 703 24.89 -1.12 -0.23
C ASN A 703 24.10 -1.13 1.09
N GLU A 704 22.77 -1.29 1.06
CA GLU A 704 21.93 -1.39 2.24
C GLU A 704 22.32 -2.62 3.10
N ILE A 705 22.52 -3.77 2.49
CA ILE A 705 22.97 -4.99 3.20
C ILE A 705 24.30 -4.74 3.89
N LYS A 706 25.29 -4.18 3.19
CA LYS A 706 26.61 -3.89 3.77
C LYS A 706 26.56 -2.87 4.89
N ALA A 707 25.82 -1.78 4.69
CA ALA A 707 25.65 -0.71 5.68
C ALA A 707 24.97 -1.20 6.97
N MET A 708 24.02 -2.14 6.86
CA MET A 708 23.29 -2.69 8.00
C MET A 708 23.88 -4.01 8.54
N THR A 709 25.06 -4.39 8.09
CA THR A 709 25.77 -5.57 8.64
C THR A 709 26.44 -5.21 9.95
N PRO A 710 26.11 -5.90 11.07
CA PRO A 710 26.81 -5.73 12.36
C PRO A 710 28.32 -5.89 12.24
N THR A 711 29.07 -5.20 13.07
CA THR A 711 30.54 -5.35 13.12
C THR A 711 30.94 -6.69 13.77
N THR A 712 30.13 -7.22 14.67
CA THR A 712 30.35 -8.51 15.32
C THR A 712 30.02 -9.67 14.39
N ARG A 713 30.82 -10.74 14.43
CA ARG A 713 30.65 -11.97 13.67
C ARG A 713 30.40 -13.16 14.62
N PRO A 714 29.66 -14.19 14.18
CA PRO A 714 28.86 -14.24 12.96
C PRO A 714 27.69 -13.23 13.02
N ALA A 715 27.26 -12.74 11.87
CA ALA A 715 26.08 -11.88 11.74
C ALA A 715 24.94 -12.61 11.01
N PHE A 716 23.70 -12.19 11.25
CA PHE A 716 22.50 -12.83 10.71
C PHE A 716 21.54 -11.75 10.22
N LEU A 717 21.17 -11.78 8.92
CA LEU A 717 20.45 -10.69 8.28
C LEU A 717 19.18 -11.17 7.57
N HIS A 718 18.13 -10.40 7.73
CA HIS A 718 16.91 -10.48 6.92
C HIS A 718 16.99 -9.50 5.75
N VAL A 719 17.04 -10.00 4.53
CA VAL A 719 17.00 -9.20 3.31
C VAL A 719 15.59 -9.24 2.75
N PHE A 720 14.86 -8.15 2.92
CA PHE A 720 13.55 -7.96 2.32
C PHE A 720 13.67 -7.82 0.80
N VAL A 721 12.84 -8.52 0.06
CA VAL A 721 12.76 -8.47 -1.40
C VAL A 721 11.38 -7.99 -1.81
N TRP A 722 11.31 -6.78 -2.36
CA TRP A 722 10.07 -6.26 -2.88
C TRP A 722 9.65 -7.01 -4.15
N ASN A 723 8.51 -7.68 -4.11
CA ASN A 723 8.00 -8.55 -5.17
C ASN A 723 7.87 -7.87 -6.55
N TRP A 724 7.57 -6.58 -6.56
CA TRP A 724 7.37 -5.81 -7.80
C TRP A 724 8.66 -5.20 -8.37
N GLY A 725 9.76 -5.23 -7.63
CA GLY A 725 11.02 -4.59 -7.98
C GLY A 725 12.15 -5.53 -8.36
N PHE A 726 12.06 -6.82 -8.04
CA PHE A 726 13.16 -7.78 -8.20
C PHE A 726 12.72 -9.08 -8.87
N ASP A 727 13.59 -9.62 -9.72
CA ASP A 727 13.55 -10.99 -10.20
C ASP A 727 14.69 -11.84 -9.58
N LEU A 728 14.66 -13.15 -9.79
CA LEU A 728 15.65 -14.06 -9.17
C LEU A 728 17.05 -13.93 -9.77
N GLU A 729 17.17 -13.46 -11.01
CA GLU A 729 18.44 -13.16 -11.67
C GLU A 729 19.12 -11.95 -11.03
N MET A 730 18.35 -10.89 -10.68
CA MET A 730 18.86 -9.74 -9.93
C MET A 730 19.40 -10.15 -8.57
N LEU A 731 18.68 -11.02 -7.86
CA LEU A 731 19.12 -11.50 -6.54
C LEU A 731 20.36 -12.37 -6.63
N SER A 732 20.52 -13.13 -7.71
CA SER A 732 21.77 -13.87 -8.00
C SER A 732 22.95 -12.94 -8.20
N GLU A 733 22.75 -11.80 -8.86
CA GLU A 733 23.78 -10.78 -9.01
C GLU A 733 24.09 -10.05 -7.70
N VAL A 734 23.08 -9.75 -6.88
CA VAL A 734 23.28 -9.22 -5.50
C VAL A 734 24.15 -10.17 -4.69
N ALA A 735 23.81 -11.47 -4.65
CA ALA A 735 24.58 -12.48 -3.92
C ALA A 735 26.05 -12.53 -4.38
N LYS A 736 26.29 -12.44 -5.68
CA LYS A 736 27.64 -12.42 -6.27
C LYS A 736 28.43 -11.16 -5.83
N ARG A 737 27.80 -9.96 -5.82
CA ARG A 737 28.46 -8.70 -5.44
C ARG A 737 28.74 -8.58 -3.94
N LEU A 738 27.99 -9.29 -3.12
CA LEU A 738 28.24 -9.38 -1.68
C LEU A 738 29.55 -10.13 -1.37
N GLY A 739 29.89 -11.16 -2.17
CA GLY A 739 31.12 -11.93 -2.03
C GLY A 739 31.01 -13.08 -1.00
N SER A 740 32.12 -13.80 -0.80
CA SER A 740 32.16 -15.06 -0.05
C SER A 740 32.03 -14.91 1.47
N GLU A 741 32.15 -13.73 2.02
CA GLU A 741 31.87 -13.44 3.43
C GLU A 741 30.37 -13.62 3.74
N TYR A 742 29.51 -13.29 2.76
CA TYR A 742 28.05 -13.34 2.87
C TYR A 742 27.53 -14.67 2.35
N VAL A 743 26.89 -15.43 3.24
CA VAL A 743 26.38 -16.78 2.95
C VAL A 743 24.86 -16.76 2.87
N PRO A 744 24.25 -16.91 1.66
CA PRO A 744 22.81 -17.00 1.53
C PRO A 744 22.30 -18.31 2.12
N VAL A 745 21.27 -18.24 2.92
CA VAL A 745 20.63 -19.39 3.56
C VAL A 745 19.10 -19.26 3.52
N ARG A 746 18.39 -20.38 3.64
CA ARG A 746 16.94 -20.37 3.78
C ARG A 746 16.53 -19.71 5.11
N PRO A 747 15.30 -19.16 5.24
CA PRO A 747 14.82 -18.56 6.49
C PRO A 747 14.92 -19.47 7.70
N ASP A 748 14.59 -20.76 7.55
CA ASP A 748 14.69 -21.75 8.62
C ASP A 748 16.15 -22.04 9.02
N HIS A 749 17.06 -22.08 8.04
CA HIS A 749 18.49 -22.23 8.32
C HIS A 749 19.06 -21.02 9.03
N LEU A 750 18.64 -19.79 8.64
CA LEU A 750 19.03 -18.57 9.34
C LEU A 750 18.62 -18.63 10.83
N ALA A 751 17.37 -19.04 11.11
CA ALA A 751 16.86 -19.18 12.46
C ALA A 751 17.61 -20.27 13.26
N LEU A 752 17.94 -21.41 12.63
CA LEU A 752 18.67 -22.51 13.28
C LEU A 752 20.12 -22.11 13.58
N LEU A 753 20.83 -21.48 12.65
CA LEU A 753 22.20 -21.00 12.84
C LEU A 753 22.28 -19.93 13.94
N TYR A 754 21.32 -19.03 13.97
CA TYR A 754 21.23 -18.04 15.06
C TYR A 754 21.01 -18.71 16.41
N ARG A 755 20.13 -19.71 16.49
CA ARG A 755 19.88 -20.46 17.73
C ARG A 755 21.10 -21.26 18.18
N GLU A 756 21.84 -21.87 17.24
CA GLU A 756 23.10 -22.55 17.53
C GLU A 756 24.14 -21.58 18.11
N TRP A 757 24.28 -20.41 17.50
CA TRP A 757 25.14 -19.36 18.02
C TRP A 757 24.68 -18.85 19.39
N LEU A 758 23.37 -18.60 19.57
CA LEU A 758 22.80 -18.11 20.83
C LEU A 758 23.02 -19.09 21.97
N ALA A 759 22.92 -20.40 21.71
CA ALA A 759 23.17 -21.44 22.71
C ALA A 759 24.61 -21.45 23.25
N GLN A 760 25.57 -20.90 22.50
CA GLN A 760 26.97 -20.72 22.91
C GLN A 760 27.16 -19.45 23.77
N GLN A 761 26.18 -18.52 23.77
CA GLN A 761 26.23 -17.30 24.58
C GLN A 761 25.73 -17.54 25.99
N LYS A 762 26.38 -16.91 26.99
CA LYS A 762 25.93 -16.95 28.40
C LYS A 762 25.04 -15.73 28.70
N LEU A 763 25.55 -14.57 28.40
CA LEU A 763 24.86 -13.29 28.46
C LEU A 763 25.08 -12.60 27.10
N LEU A 764 24.01 -12.30 26.41
CA LEU A 764 24.07 -11.54 25.15
C LEU A 764 23.86 -10.06 25.46
N VAL A 765 24.84 -9.25 25.11
CA VAL A 765 24.79 -7.79 25.30
C VAL A 765 24.53 -7.16 23.98
N ARG A 766 23.52 -6.29 23.93
CA ARG A 766 23.23 -5.42 22.79
C ARG A 766 23.54 -3.99 23.15
N THR A 767 24.37 -3.35 22.35
CA THR A 767 24.75 -1.94 22.48
C THR A 767 24.57 -1.26 21.14
N LEU A 768 24.58 0.05 21.14
CA LEU A 768 24.72 0.84 19.93
C LEU A 768 26.03 0.53 19.22
N THR A 769 26.07 0.63 17.90
CA THR A 769 27.29 0.49 17.10
C THR A 769 28.27 1.63 17.40
N GLN A 770 27.71 2.80 17.65
CA GLN A 770 28.44 4.03 17.98
C GLN A 770 27.56 4.91 18.87
N ILE A 771 28.15 5.65 19.77
CA ILE A 771 27.52 6.74 20.54
C ILE A 771 28.05 8.04 19.98
N VAL A 772 27.14 8.99 19.73
CA VAL A 772 27.52 10.37 19.42
C VAL A 772 27.16 11.25 20.62
N ALA A 773 28.07 12.12 21.02
CA ALA A 773 27.88 13.01 22.15
C ALA A 773 28.46 14.39 21.83
N VAL A 774 27.94 15.43 22.47
CA VAL A 774 28.57 16.79 22.43
C VAL A 774 29.55 16.89 23.59
N GLU A 775 30.74 17.39 23.31
CA GLU A 775 31.77 17.65 24.35
C GLU A 775 31.17 18.36 25.56
N GLU A 776 31.61 17.98 26.78
CA GLU A 776 31.17 18.53 28.07
C GLU A 776 29.65 18.45 28.36
N THR A 777 28.86 17.85 27.50
CA THR A 777 27.43 17.68 27.69
C THR A 777 27.12 16.25 28.13
N PRO A 778 26.36 16.02 29.20
CA PRO A 778 25.97 14.67 29.60
C PRO A 778 25.21 13.95 28.48
N VAL A 779 25.68 12.76 28.11
CA VAL A 779 25.02 11.85 27.16
C VAL A 779 24.39 10.72 27.90
N SER A 780 23.24 10.27 27.42
CA SER A 780 22.55 9.07 27.85
C SER A 780 22.39 8.09 26.66
N PHE A 781 22.54 6.81 26.93
CA PHE A 781 22.29 5.75 25.95
C PHE A 781 21.80 4.46 26.61
N GLY A 782 21.00 3.69 25.86
CA GLY A 782 20.50 2.38 26.29
C GLY A 782 21.43 1.25 25.87
N MET A 783 21.49 0.24 26.71
CA MET A 783 22.03 -1.09 26.35
C MET A 783 21.17 -2.16 26.98
N SER A 784 21.08 -3.32 26.35
CA SER A 784 20.29 -4.42 26.91
C SER A 784 21.11 -5.68 27.11
N VAL A 785 20.72 -6.46 28.12
CA VAL A 785 21.34 -7.74 28.44
C VAL A 785 20.27 -8.82 28.40
N PHE A 786 20.45 -9.79 27.50
CA PHE A 786 19.61 -10.98 27.41
C PHE A 786 20.28 -12.15 28.15
N ASN A 787 19.50 -12.86 28.98
CA ASN A 787 19.97 -14.02 29.72
C ASN A 787 19.77 -15.31 28.91
N ALA A 788 20.83 -15.79 28.29
CA ALA A 788 20.85 -17.06 27.57
C ALA A 788 21.26 -18.25 28.49
N LEU A 789 21.49 -18.02 29.79
CA LEU A 789 21.75 -19.07 30.78
C LEU A 789 20.48 -19.90 31.04
N GLY A 790 20.62 -21.16 31.34
CA GLY A 790 19.48 -22.01 31.72
C GLY A 790 18.87 -21.74 33.11
N LYS A 791 19.30 -20.66 33.78
CA LYS A 791 18.81 -20.21 35.10
C LYS A 791 18.75 -18.68 35.21
N PRO A 792 17.93 -18.14 36.12
CA PRO A 792 17.90 -16.70 36.38
C PRO A 792 19.28 -16.18 36.80
N ALA A 793 19.60 -14.96 36.37
CA ALA A 793 20.89 -14.32 36.63
C ALA A 793 20.70 -12.92 37.23
N GLU A 794 21.52 -12.55 38.21
CA GLU A 794 21.66 -11.16 38.65
C GLU A 794 22.87 -10.55 37.95
N VAL A 795 22.63 -9.47 37.18
CA VAL A 795 23.67 -8.82 36.37
C VAL A 795 23.91 -7.42 36.89
N GLY A 796 25.15 -7.10 37.22
CA GLY A 796 25.60 -5.73 37.51
C GLY A 796 26.36 -5.14 36.33
N LEU A 797 26.19 -3.82 36.13
CA LEU A 797 26.86 -3.07 35.08
C LEU A 797 27.69 -1.93 35.67
N ASN A 798 28.92 -1.77 35.22
CA ASN A 798 29.84 -0.74 35.63
C ASN A 798 30.61 -0.15 34.44
N VAL A 799 30.66 1.17 34.29
CA VAL A 799 31.50 1.84 33.27
C VAL A 799 32.91 1.94 33.79
N VAL A 800 33.87 1.46 33.03
CA VAL A 800 35.29 1.40 33.38
C VAL A 800 36.04 2.65 32.91
N SER A 801 35.69 3.13 31.71
CA SER A 801 36.34 4.33 31.11
C SER A 801 35.47 4.91 29.99
N GLY A 802 35.85 6.12 29.54
CA GLY A 802 35.21 6.83 28.42
C GLY A 802 34.13 7.86 28.86
N LEU A 803 33.66 7.76 30.09
CA LEU A 803 32.74 8.74 30.69
C LEU A 803 33.20 9.13 32.11
N LYS A 804 32.91 10.34 32.50
CA LYS A 804 32.97 10.82 33.91
C LYS A 804 31.55 11.10 34.41
N GLU A 805 31.40 11.25 35.74
CA GLU A 805 30.11 11.50 36.40
C GLU A 805 29.06 10.45 36.07
N VAL A 806 29.47 9.20 36.08
CA VAL A 806 28.68 8.09 35.53
C VAL A 806 27.53 7.69 36.45
N LYS A 807 26.35 7.50 35.85
CA LYS A 807 25.18 6.90 36.49
C LYS A 807 24.66 5.74 35.61
N VAL A 808 24.41 4.60 36.22
CA VAL A 808 23.82 3.41 35.55
C VAL A 808 22.47 3.09 36.19
N ILE A 809 21.42 2.93 35.39
CA ILE A 809 20.04 2.70 35.82
C ILE A 809 19.42 1.51 35.10
N PRO A 810 19.07 0.40 35.79
CA PRO A 810 19.49 0.08 37.16
C PRO A 810 20.98 -0.31 37.21
N ALA A 811 21.66 -0.12 38.34
CA ALA A 811 23.05 -0.57 38.49
C ALA A 811 23.18 -2.10 38.53
N LYS A 812 22.12 -2.79 38.99
CA LYS A 812 21.98 -4.26 39.00
C LYS A 812 20.55 -4.64 38.67
N ALA A 813 20.38 -5.78 37.99
CA ALA A 813 19.07 -6.31 37.67
C ALA A 813 19.06 -7.86 37.75
N LYS A 814 17.93 -8.42 38.22
CA LYS A 814 17.64 -9.84 38.05
C LYS A 814 16.98 -10.07 36.70
N ILE A 815 17.50 -10.97 35.90
CA ILE A 815 17.01 -11.28 34.56
C ILE A 815 16.61 -12.76 34.55
N ALA A 816 15.35 -13.05 34.27
CA ALA A 816 14.86 -14.41 34.15
C ALA A 816 15.44 -15.10 32.90
N VAL A 817 15.27 -16.42 32.82
CA VAL A 817 15.73 -17.22 31.66
C VAL A 817 15.01 -16.75 30.40
N SER A 818 15.77 -16.55 29.34
CA SER A 818 15.27 -16.06 28.04
C SER A 818 14.55 -14.71 28.11
N GLU A 819 14.96 -13.89 29.07
CA GLU A 819 14.49 -12.50 29.19
C GLU A 819 15.60 -11.51 28.94
N GLU A 820 15.21 -10.30 28.54
CA GLU A 820 16.08 -9.16 28.33
C GLU A 820 15.81 -8.07 29.37
N LYS A 821 16.85 -7.38 29.77
CA LYS A 821 16.75 -6.21 30.64
C LYS A 821 17.52 -5.04 30.05
N GLU A 822 16.87 -3.90 30.00
CA GLU A 822 17.47 -2.65 29.55
C GLU A 822 18.18 -1.93 30.73
N PHE A 823 19.33 -1.35 30.43
CA PHE A 823 20.14 -0.50 31.29
C PHE A 823 20.37 0.83 30.60
N THR A 824 20.21 1.92 31.31
CA THR A 824 20.54 3.25 30.81
C THR A 824 21.85 3.70 31.46
N VAL A 825 22.81 4.11 30.63
CA VAL A 825 24.08 4.69 31.05
C VAL A 825 24.04 6.20 30.79
N VAL A 826 24.40 6.99 31.78
CA VAL A 826 24.50 8.46 31.68
C VAL A 826 25.89 8.88 32.15
N GLY A 827 26.51 9.81 31.44
CA GLY A 827 27.81 10.38 31.85
C GLY A 827 28.29 11.46 30.88
N VAL A 828 29.35 12.13 31.24
CA VAL A 828 29.97 13.17 30.40
C VAL A 828 31.12 12.53 29.61
N PRO A 829 31.21 12.70 28.29
CA PRO A 829 32.19 12.04 27.44
C PRO A 829 33.64 12.50 27.80
N THR A 830 34.60 11.55 27.81
CA THR A 830 36.01 11.81 28.12
C THR A 830 37.00 11.06 27.21
N GLY A 831 36.54 10.24 26.29
CA GLY A 831 37.39 9.46 25.42
C GLY A 831 36.70 9.10 24.12
N GLU A 832 37.37 8.33 23.28
CA GLU A 832 36.85 7.87 21.96
C GLU A 832 36.05 6.56 22.02
N GLN A 833 35.94 5.92 23.17
CA GLN A 833 35.15 4.71 23.41
C GLN A 833 34.71 4.63 24.87
N VAL A 834 33.53 4.05 25.08
CA VAL A 834 33.03 3.72 26.40
C VAL A 834 33.31 2.26 26.68
N ARG A 835 34.03 1.94 27.76
CA ARG A 835 34.24 0.55 28.22
C ARG A 835 33.32 0.23 29.37
N ILE A 836 32.58 -0.85 29.22
CA ILE A 836 31.56 -1.27 30.16
C ILE A 836 31.87 -2.69 30.61
N ARG A 837 31.84 -2.95 31.90
CA ARG A 837 32.02 -4.25 32.51
C ARG A 837 30.68 -4.75 33.03
N LEU A 838 30.27 -5.94 32.57
CA LEU A 838 29.14 -6.66 33.13
C LEU A 838 29.67 -7.77 34.02
N SER A 839 29.03 -7.99 35.17
CA SER A 839 29.36 -9.06 36.08
C SER A 839 28.11 -9.79 36.56
N ASN A 840 28.21 -11.12 36.62
CA ASN A 840 27.26 -12.01 37.26
C ASN A 840 28.05 -12.96 38.12
N GLY A 841 28.54 -12.49 39.25
CA GLY A 841 29.40 -13.29 40.14
C GLY A 841 30.64 -13.90 39.46
N SER A 842 30.44 -15.01 38.77
CA SER A 842 31.52 -15.77 38.11
C SER A 842 31.77 -15.38 36.64
N ILE A 843 30.85 -14.67 35.99
CA ILE A 843 30.96 -14.27 34.58
C ILE A 843 31.29 -12.78 34.54
N VAL A 844 32.40 -12.45 33.90
CA VAL A 844 32.77 -11.06 33.61
C VAL A 844 32.87 -10.91 32.10
N LYS A 845 32.08 -9.98 31.52
CA LYS A 845 32.14 -9.61 30.10
C LYS A 845 32.44 -8.14 29.99
N GLN A 846 33.39 -7.79 29.15
CA GLN A 846 33.69 -6.40 28.81
C GLN A 846 33.16 -6.08 27.44
N VAL A 847 32.55 -4.90 27.28
CA VAL A 847 32.02 -4.37 26.05
C VAL A 847 32.60 -3.00 25.81
N GLU A 848 33.02 -2.74 24.59
CA GLU A 848 33.55 -1.44 24.15
C GLU A 848 32.60 -0.86 23.10
N VAL A 849 32.19 0.39 23.28
CA VAL A 849 31.30 1.10 22.35
C VAL A 849 32.06 2.35 21.87
N PRO A 850 32.28 2.51 20.56
CA PRO A 850 32.87 3.73 20.01
C PRO A 850 32.08 4.97 20.43
N LEU A 851 32.79 6.05 20.73
CA LEU A 851 32.22 7.34 21.15
C LEU A 851 32.77 8.45 20.27
N GLU A 852 31.92 9.00 19.43
CA GLU A 852 32.22 10.21 18.63
C GLU A 852 31.83 11.45 19.41
N GLN A 853 32.82 12.34 19.62
CA GLN A 853 32.60 13.61 20.30
C GLN A 853 32.46 14.74 19.28
N LEU A 854 31.31 15.41 19.28
CA LEU A 854 31.08 16.64 18.51
C LEU A 854 31.61 17.83 19.28
N SER A 855 32.46 18.61 18.63
CA SER A 855 33.09 19.75 19.34
C SER A 855 32.10 20.87 19.64
N GLN A 856 32.14 21.37 20.87
CA GLN A 856 31.38 22.55 21.25
C GLN A 856 31.75 23.79 20.41
N SER A 857 32.99 23.87 19.94
CA SER A 857 33.45 24.98 19.10
C SER A 857 32.79 25.00 17.71
N GLU A 858 32.26 23.88 17.24
CA GLU A 858 31.47 23.81 16.00
C GLU A 858 30.01 24.26 16.19
N LEU A 859 29.50 24.38 17.40
CA LEU A 859 28.11 24.81 17.61
C LEU A 859 27.90 26.25 17.09
N ALA A 860 26.90 26.40 16.22
CA ALA A 860 26.46 27.71 15.71
C ALA A 860 25.68 28.51 16.77
N ALA A 861 25.18 27.85 17.79
CA ALA A 861 24.56 28.44 18.99
C ALA A 861 24.72 27.47 20.18
N PRO A 862 24.90 27.99 21.41
CA PRO A 862 25.08 27.16 22.59
C PRO A 862 23.84 26.33 22.89
N LEU A 863 24.02 25.09 23.36
CA LEU A 863 22.94 24.26 23.87
C LEU A 863 22.47 24.79 25.24
N PRO A 864 21.17 24.62 25.59
CA PRO A 864 20.67 24.96 26.91
C PRO A 864 21.45 24.22 28.02
N LYS A 865 21.74 24.91 29.12
CA LYS A 865 22.48 24.32 30.26
C LYS A 865 21.64 23.27 31.01
N GLY A 866 22.29 22.24 31.51
CA GLY A 866 21.66 21.24 32.37
C GLY A 866 20.86 20.16 31.62
N LEU A 867 21.02 20.04 30.30
CA LEU A 867 20.40 18.98 29.50
C LEU A 867 21.19 17.68 29.64
N VAL A 868 20.46 16.57 29.64
CA VAL A 868 21.00 15.25 29.34
C VAL A 868 20.49 14.88 27.93
N LEU A 869 21.40 14.59 27.02
CA LEU A 869 21.10 14.26 25.63
C LEU A 869 21.13 12.75 25.42
N LYS A 870 19.96 12.14 25.26
CA LYS A 870 19.89 10.72 24.85
C LYS A 870 20.16 10.62 23.36
N PHE A 871 21.31 10.04 23.02
CA PHE A 871 21.62 9.78 21.60
C PHE A 871 20.55 8.87 20.98
N ALA A 872 19.94 9.32 19.90
CA ALA A 872 18.87 8.63 19.21
C ALA A 872 19.34 8.06 17.88
N ALA A 873 19.99 8.86 17.02
CA ALA A 873 20.53 8.43 15.74
C ALA A 873 21.44 9.49 15.11
N LYS A 874 22.29 9.08 14.18
CA LYS A 874 23.05 9.94 13.26
C LYS A 874 22.82 9.47 11.84
N PHE A 875 22.57 10.41 10.94
CA PHE A 875 22.29 10.15 9.54
C PHE A 875 23.28 10.94 8.70
N GLU A 876 24.15 10.24 7.97
CA GLU A 876 25.04 10.86 6.98
C GLU A 876 24.20 11.40 5.83
N ALA A 877 24.51 12.59 5.34
CA ALA A 877 23.70 13.29 4.36
C ALA A 877 23.55 12.51 3.06
N GLU A 878 24.60 11.80 2.63
CA GLU A 878 24.59 10.96 1.42
C GLU A 878 23.63 9.76 1.49
N HIS A 879 23.20 9.37 2.68
CA HIS A 879 22.26 8.28 2.91
C HIS A 879 20.80 8.75 3.07
N LEU A 880 20.58 10.06 3.09
CA LEU A 880 19.26 10.66 3.12
C LEU A 880 18.70 10.86 1.70
N ALA A 881 17.49 11.34 1.56
CA ALA A 881 16.90 11.64 0.27
C ALA A 881 17.29 13.05 -0.22
N HIS A 882 17.34 13.25 -1.54
CA HIS A 882 17.79 14.47 -2.18
C HIS A 882 16.88 14.85 -3.35
N LEU A 883 16.59 16.15 -3.54
CA LEU A 883 15.96 16.67 -4.74
C LEU A 883 16.98 17.19 -5.76
N SER A 884 18.14 17.66 -5.29
CA SER A 884 19.23 18.12 -6.16
C SER A 884 20.55 18.17 -5.38
N GLY A 885 21.66 18.35 -6.07
CA GLY A 885 23.00 18.35 -5.51
C GLY A 885 23.82 17.15 -5.98
N GLU A 886 25.03 17.03 -5.47
CA GLU A 886 25.97 15.97 -5.81
C GLU A 886 26.83 15.54 -4.62
N LEU A 887 27.29 14.28 -4.63
CA LEU A 887 28.24 13.77 -3.64
C LEU A 887 29.65 14.31 -3.92
N ARG A 888 30.34 14.75 -2.86
CA ARG A 888 31.70 15.27 -2.97
C ARG A 888 32.59 14.79 -1.82
N GLN A 889 33.87 14.55 -2.11
CA GLN A 889 34.88 14.21 -1.11
C GLN A 889 35.19 15.43 -0.22
N ASP A 890 35.28 15.22 1.10
CA ASP A 890 35.77 16.19 2.08
C ASP A 890 36.42 15.46 3.26
N GLU A 891 37.72 15.54 3.38
CA GLU A 891 38.50 14.83 4.40
C GLU A 891 38.13 15.19 5.86
N ARG A 892 37.43 16.32 6.09
CA ARG A 892 36.98 16.76 7.39
C ARG A 892 35.54 16.41 7.70
N ALA A 893 34.87 15.82 6.73
CA ALA A 893 33.52 15.31 6.92
C ALA A 893 33.54 13.97 7.67
N SER A 894 32.45 13.63 8.29
CA SER A 894 32.18 12.31 8.84
C SER A 894 32.36 11.20 7.80
N GLY A 895 32.15 10.38 7.35
CA GLY A 895 32.35 9.47 6.20
C GLY A 895 33.29 9.95 5.08
N LYS A 896 34.01 11.08 5.24
CA LYS A 896 34.88 11.73 4.24
C LYS A 896 34.17 12.18 2.97
N VAL A 897 32.85 12.25 2.99
CA VAL A 897 32.01 12.73 1.91
C VAL A 897 30.95 13.67 2.43
N VAL A 898 30.46 14.54 1.57
CA VAL A 898 29.38 15.50 1.87
C VAL A 898 28.41 15.59 0.71
N TRP A 899 27.16 15.97 0.98
CA TRP A 899 26.22 16.35 -0.05
C TRP A 899 26.29 17.83 -0.34
N VAL A 900 26.54 18.22 -1.62
CA VAL A 900 26.80 19.60 -2.01
C VAL A 900 25.76 20.12 -2.97
N ALA A 901 25.22 21.33 -2.70
CA ALA A 901 24.44 22.12 -3.64
C ALA A 901 25.22 23.34 -4.09
N GLU A 902 25.43 23.47 -5.41
CA GLU A 902 26.12 24.61 -6.06
C GLU A 902 25.15 25.49 -6.84
N ARG A 903 25.30 26.81 -6.76
CA ARG A 903 24.42 27.82 -7.35
C ARG A 903 24.12 27.65 -8.84
N ASN A 904 25.08 27.13 -9.60
CA ASN A 904 24.95 27.01 -11.06
C ASN A 904 24.57 25.60 -11.51
N ARG A 905 24.39 24.65 -10.58
CA ARG A 905 24.16 23.23 -10.90
C ARG A 905 22.96 22.65 -10.19
N ALA A 906 22.71 23.05 -8.93
CA ALA A 906 21.62 22.53 -8.14
C ALA A 906 20.33 23.38 -8.29
N LYS A 907 19.17 22.74 -8.17
CA LYS A 907 17.87 23.43 -8.07
C LYS A 907 17.62 23.88 -6.64
N ILE A 908 17.07 25.07 -6.46
CA ILE A 908 16.59 25.56 -5.16
C ILE A 908 15.53 24.61 -4.62
N GLY A 909 15.66 24.21 -3.34
CA GLY A 909 14.74 23.27 -2.72
C GLY A 909 15.39 22.46 -1.60
N HIS A 910 14.72 21.37 -1.18
CA HIS A 910 15.25 20.46 -0.16
C HIS A 910 16.39 19.62 -0.74
N ILE A 911 17.63 19.98 -0.38
CA ILE A 911 18.84 19.26 -0.86
C ILE A 911 19.13 18.01 -0.05
N VAL A 912 18.64 17.94 1.21
CA VAL A 912 18.70 16.76 2.09
C VAL A 912 17.39 16.68 2.85
N TYR A 913 16.76 15.50 2.92
CA TYR A 913 15.54 15.28 3.69
C TYR A 913 15.34 13.79 4.05
N GLY A 914 14.62 13.54 5.13
CA GLY A 914 14.40 12.21 5.71
C GLY A 914 14.84 12.19 7.18
N PRO A 915 15.08 11.04 7.79
CA PRO A 915 15.15 9.65 7.25
C PRO A 915 13.81 8.92 7.22
N TYR A 916 12.69 9.51 7.67
CA TYR A 916 11.38 8.84 7.85
C TYR A 916 11.42 7.69 8.87
N ALA A 917 12.40 7.69 9.75
CA ALA A 917 12.52 6.72 10.83
C ALA A 917 11.50 7.02 11.94
N PRO A 918 10.80 6.03 12.51
CA PRO A 918 9.89 6.25 13.61
C PRO A 918 10.63 6.54 14.91
N PHE A 919 10.24 7.65 15.55
CA PHE A 919 10.74 8.06 16.86
C PHE A 919 9.58 8.13 17.85
N GLU A 920 9.90 7.96 19.14
CA GLU A 920 8.94 8.15 20.22
C GLU A 920 8.53 9.61 20.34
N ALA A 921 7.35 9.86 20.91
CA ALA A 921 6.97 11.22 21.29
C ALA A 921 7.95 11.81 22.32
N GLY A 922 8.28 13.07 22.18
CA GLY A 922 9.20 13.75 23.11
C GLY A 922 9.80 15.02 22.54
N ARG A 923 10.68 15.65 23.34
CA ARG A 923 11.49 16.78 22.90
C ARG A 923 12.81 16.27 22.33
N TYR A 924 13.22 16.83 21.20
CA TYR A 924 14.46 16.46 20.51
C TYR A 924 15.28 17.67 20.13
N ILE A 925 16.57 17.43 19.96
CA ILE A 925 17.50 18.37 19.33
C ILE A 925 18.12 17.66 18.12
N ALA A 926 17.95 18.27 16.94
CA ALA A 926 18.69 17.91 15.74
C ALA A 926 19.91 18.80 15.62
N LEU A 927 21.08 18.21 15.39
CA LEU A 927 22.32 18.92 15.08
C LEU A 927 22.62 18.71 13.59
N PHE A 928 22.43 19.73 12.77
CA PHE A 928 22.76 19.72 11.34
C PHE A 928 24.22 20.19 11.17
N ARG A 929 25.09 19.35 10.65
CA ARG A 929 26.48 19.72 10.37
C ARG A 929 26.61 20.24 8.94
N LEU A 930 26.75 21.56 8.83
CA LEU A 930 26.71 22.30 7.57
C LEU A 930 28.04 23.06 7.34
N LYS A 931 28.39 23.27 6.06
CA LYS A 931 29.56 24.06 5.66
C LYS A 931 29.21 24.91 4.45
N ARG A 932 29.39 26.24 4.58
CA ARG A 932 29.31 27.16 3.45
C ARG A 932 30.60 27.08 2.63
N LEU A 933 30.47 26.98 1.31
CA LEU A 933 31.62 26.79 0.40
C LEU A 933 31.97 28.02 -0.41
N SER A 934 31.07 28.99 -0.55
CA SER A 934 31.27 30.19 -1.37
C SER A 934 30.71 31.44 -0.67
N GLU A 935 31.07 32.63 -1.19
CA GLU A 935 30.45 33.88 -0.79
C GLU A 935 28.94 33.87 -1.03
N GLY A 936 28.19 34.57 -0.16
CA GLY A 936 26.73 34.71 -0.25
C GLY A 936 26.24 35.66 0.83
N GLU A 937 25.07 36.22 0.64
CA GLU A 937 24.42 37.16 1.53
C GLU A 937 23.02 36.68 1.96
N GLY A 938 22.56 37.17 3.10
CA GLY A 938 21.23 36.90 3.61
C GLY A 938 21.01 35.45 4.02
N PHE A 939 19.83 34.92 3.74
CA PHE A 939 19.43 33.55 4.08
C PHE A 939 19.92 32.55 3.05
N ILE A 940 20.78 31.62 3.48
CA ILE A 940 21.39 30.60 2.61
C ILE A 940 20.72 29.23 2.71
N ALA A 941 20.09 28.93 3.86
CA ALA A 941 19.34 27.69 4.05
C ALA A 941 18.26 27.83 5.13
N THR A 942 17.32 26.93 5.14
CA THR A 942 16.41 26.66 6.26
C THR A 942 16.58 25.21 6.68
N VAL A 943 16.76 24.96 7.97
CA VAL A 943 16.67 23.61 8.53
C VAL A 943 15.32 23.47 9.25
N ASP A 944 14.66 22.37 9.05
CA ASP A 944 13.38 22.12 9.69
C ASP A 944 13.22 20.66 10.11
N SER A 945 12.20 20.43 10.94
CA SER A 945 11.73 19.11 11.31
C SER A 945 10.21 19.03 11.07
N CYS A 946 9.75 17.88 10.55
CA CYS A 946 8.34 17.62 10.37
C CYS A 946 8.01 16.15 10.66
N VAL A 947 6.74 15.85 10.70
CA VAL A 947 6.26 14.47 10.67
C VAL A 947 6.33 13.98 9.23
N GLY A 948 6.63 12.71 9.00
CA GLY A 948 6.90 12.15 7.68
C GLY A 948 5.91 12.58 6.60
N GLY A 949 6.45 12.93 5.42
CA GLY A 949 5.68 13.49 4.31
C GLY A 949 5.58 15.02 4.28
N GLY A 950 6.41 15.72 5.07
CA GLY A 950 6.59 17.17 5.00
C GLY A 950 5.59 18.01 5.79
N SER A 951 4.61 17.40 6.46
CA SER A 951 3.58 18.12 7.21
C SER A 951 3.02 17.30 8.39
N PRO A 952 2.74 17.92 9.57
CA PRO A 952 3.04 19.31 9.90
C PRO A 952 4.52 19.54 10.17
N VAL A 953 5.02 20.76 9.90
CA VAL A 953 6.35 21.21 10.34
C VAL A 953 6.30 21.42 11.86
N THR A 954 7.22 20.79 12.57
CA THR A 954 7.27 20.85 14.05
C THR A 954 8.20 21.95 14.57
N ALA A 955 9.23 22.28 13.80
CA ALA A 955 10.12 23.42 14.02
C ALA A 955 10.86 23.79 12.74
N GLU A 956 11.25 25.06 12.60
CA GLU A 956 12.10 25.54 11.52
C GLU A 956 13.11 26.58 12.04
N LYS A 957 14.26 26.68 11.38
CA LYS A 957 15.29 27.67 11.65
C LYS A 957 15.94 28.14 10.36
N ARG A 958 15.90 29.45 10.13
CA ARG A 958 16.61 30.10 9.02
C ARG A 958 18.07 30.31 9.35
N ILE A 959 18.94 30.08 8.38
CA ILE A 959 20.40 30.16 8.53
C ILE A 959 20.91 31.25 7.61
N THR A 960 21.65 32.22 8.21
CA THR A 960 22.28 33.31 7.45
C THR A 960 23.72 32.98 7.11
N ALA A 961 24.29 33.73 6.17
CA ALA A 961 25.68 33.60 5.75
C ALA A 961 26.67 33.80 6.89
N GLU A 962 26.35 34.73 7.81
CA GLU A 962 27.22 35.04 8.97
C GLU A 962 27.34 33.89 9.97
N GLN A 963 26.29 33.07 10.08
CA GLN A 963 26.24 31.91 10.99
C GLN A 963 27.11 30.74 10.51
N LEU A 964 27.46 30.69 9.22
CA LEU A 964 28.30 29.65 8.60
C LEU A 964 29.55 30.28 7.98
N PRO A 965 30.67 30.39 8.66
CA PRO A 965 31.93 30.82 8.06
C PRO A 965 32.36 29.96 6.91
N ILE A 966 32.90 30.57 5.85
CA ILE A 966 33.31 29.84 4.64
C ILE A 966 34.37 28.79 4.99
N GLY A 967 34.16 27.58 4.44
CA GLY A 967 35.09 26.46 4.56
C GLY A 967 35.18 25.83 5.97
N GLN A 968 34.34 26.23 6.92
CA GLN A 968 34.27 25.65 8.26
C GLN A 968 32.92 24.90 8.46
N PHE A 969 32.99 23.73 9.07
CA PHE A 969 31.76 23.03 9.51
C PHE A 969 31.19 23.74 10.76
N ARG A 970 29.87 23.81 10.82
CA ARG A 970 29.11 24.26 11.98
C ARG A 970 27.97 23.31 12.28
N LEU A 971 27.73 23.03 13.55
CA LEU A 971 26.60 22.30 14.09
C LEU A 971 25.46 23.26 14.39
N VAL A 972 24.42 23.22 13.58
CA VAL A 972 23.24 24.08 13.76
C VAL A 972 22.21 23.32 14.59
N PRO A 973 21.91 23.72 15.84
CA PRO A 973 20.92 23.07 16.65
C PRO A 973 19.50 23.54 16.27
N LEU A 974 18.60 22.57 16.16
CA LEU A 974 17.16 22.77 16.03
C LEU A 974 16.44 21.96 17.11
N GLU A 975 15.80 22.64 18.05
CA GLU A 975 14.95 22.02 19.06
C GLU A 975 13.53 21.89 18.55
N PHE A 976 12.90 20.71 18.72
CA PHE A 976 11.53 20.46 18.30
C PHE A 976 10.80 19.46 19.20
N ALA A 977 9.48 19.54 19.22
CA ALA A 977 8.60 18.55 19.85
C ALA A 977 8.10 17.57 18.79
N HIS A 978 8.38 16.29 18.97
CA HIS A 978 7.94 15.24 18.08
C HIS A 978 6.72 14.51 18.68
N PRO A 979 5.60 14.35 17.93
CA PRO A 979 4.38 13.71 18.46
C PRO A 979 4.47 12.17 18.50
N GLY A 980 5.55 11.59 18.00
CA GLY A 980 5.71 10.17 17.73
C GLY A 980 5.45 9.83 16.27
N GLY A 981 5.98 8.68 15.79
CA GLY A 981 5.93 8.26 14.40
C GLY A 981 7.16 8.66 13.57
N PRO A 982 7.05 8.67 12.24
CA PRO A 982 8.19 8.98 11.38
C PRO A 982 8.66 10.43 11.55
N VAL A 983 9.96 10.62 11.79
CA VAL A 983 10.60 11.93 11.81
C VAL A 983 11.20 12.23 10.44
N GLU A 984 11.05 13.45 10.00
CA GLU A 984 11.72 13.97 8.82
C GLU A 984 12.46 15.26 9.21
N THR A 985 13.75 15.29 8.96
CA THR A 985 14.61 16.48 9.10
C THR A 985 15.06 16.93 7.73
N ARG A 986 15.02 18.24 7.44
CA ARG A 986 15.24 18.73 6.09
C ARG A 986 16.21 19.91 6.09
N VAL A 987 16.96 20.03 4.98
CA VAL A 987 17.77 21.20 4.65
C VAL A 987 17.25 21.79 3.35
N PHE A 988 16.52 22.89 3.42
CA PHE A 988 16.10 23.67 2.28
C PHE A 988 17.19 24.67 1.90
N TRP A 989 17.72 24.58 0.69
CA TRP A 989 18.74 25.46 0.15
C TRP A 989 18.12 26.57 -0.70
N THR A 990 18.56 27.82 -0.49
CA THR A 990 18.00 29.01 -1.13
C THR A 990 18.72 29.45 -2.41
N GLY A 991 19.87 28.85 -2.74
CA GLY A 991 20.67 29.27 -3.89
C GLY A 991 21.56 30.49 -3.65
N GLN A 992 21.65 31.05 -2.42
CA GLN A 992 22.42 32.27 -2.13
C GLN A 992 23.92 32.02 -1.93
N ALA A 993 24.33 30.83 -1.52
CA ALA A 993 25.69 30.37 -1.42
C ALA A 993 25.80 28.89 -1.64
N ASP A 994 26.95 28.38 -2.09
CA ASP A 994 27.19 26.96 -2.16
C ASP A 994 27.25 26.34 -0.78
N LEU A 995 26.55 25.22 -0.58
CA LEU A 995 26.35 24.62 0.73
C LEU A 995 26.67 23.13 0.69
N ALA A 996 27.42 22.66 1.67
CA ALA A 996 27.65 21.25 1.95
C ALA A 996 26.92 20.83 3.22
N VAL A 997 26.30 19.66 3.18
CA VAL A 997 25.68 18.98 4.32
C VAL A 997 26.46 17.70 4.58
N ASP A 998 26.88 17.50 5.83
CA ASP A 998 27.65 16.34 6.27
C ASP A 998 26.72 15.30 6.91
N PHE A 999 26.08 15.63 8.01
CA PHE A 999 25.15 14.74 8.69
C PHE A 999 24.06 15.50 9.46
N VAL A 1000 23.06 14.75 9.95
CA VAL A 1000 22.11 15.17 10.97
C VAL A 1000 22.17 14.20 12.15
N ALA A 1001 22.50 14.69 13.36
CA ALA A 1001 22.47 13.88 14.57
C ALA A 1001 21.26 14.27 15.43
N LEU A 1002 20.49 13.26 15.89
CA LEU A 1002 19.28 13.43 16.69
C LEU A 1002 19.50 13.00 18.13
N PHE A 1003 19.08 13.83 19.06
CA PHE A 1003 19.13 13.58 20.49
C PHE A 1003 17.74 13.79 21.10
N LYS A 1004 17.25 12.85 21.90
CA LYS A 1004 16.08 13.07 22.75
C LYS A 1004 16.53 13.79 24.00
N VAL A 1005 15.81 14.83 24.37
CA VAL A 1005 16.11 15.59 25.60
C VAL A 1005 15.51 14.86 26.79
N GLU A 1006 16.36 14.43 27.72
CA GLU A 1006 15.97 13.86 29.02
C GLU A 1006 16.03 14.95 30.10
N LYS A 1007 15.10 14.87 31.05
CA LYS A 1007 15.04 15.82 32.18
C LYS A 1007 16.06 15.49 33.24
#